data_b237cf78bc27a0dad6e648b1076742d9
#
_entry.id   b237cf78bc27a0dad6e648b1076742d9
#
_cell.length_a   1.000
_cell.length_b   1.000
_cell.length_c   1.000
_cell.angle_alpha   90.00
_cell.angle_beta   90.00
_cell.angle_gamma   90.00
#
_symmetry.space_group_name_H-M   'P 1'
#
loop_
_entity.id
_entity.type
_entity.pdbx_description
1 polymer ?
#
loop_
_entity_poly.entity_id
_entity_poly.type
_entity_poly.pdbx_seq_one_letter_code
_entity_poly.pdbx_strand_id
1 'polypeptide(L)'
;VTAEYVGQYGVKEGETAKAWRIALNKLAKWEDGTPITADDYVYSMQQLLNPKMLNRRADSYYAGEFVIYNAKNYLYAGKTTYDLIADTAENLIAAGTDVYLDMSAWGMVGALDAEGNPAPQYVNIADDTMYRDASVEDETAAEAWVSAKYLFDNYFAAGQQYESMQAQYLYTASVADAATWDEVGFKKVDDYTVDFILANPVNEANFYVPYNLSSSYLVYKPVYEACKTFYKDGKEVATEEEADEVKTKYGRSVENTVSYGPYKLSSFELDKEYTLTRNDNWYGYHDGNHVGQYQTDIYKVTCIADHATQVLAFEKGEIDDIALQADDLKKYGNSKYIKYGPNNGYTTKLTMNTDYEKLLSHGTNSQVLVIPEFRQAISYSYDRKEFASSFTAAGTAGFGLINELYCYDPFTGALYRDSEPAKAVLCRLFDLTWGEGGDYDTLDEAYEAMTGYEVEKARALMAVAYDKAVAAGIYDGTSDIKIDLRVYQSDAIYVNMFNYLNAALKNACVGTPFEGKVEMTMTVDTDYYETMQSGNADMIFTTWGGATMAPFGVFGNCYTDDAYGNGNQNEYGYDTTTIDVVYNVEGVGEITDNLQNWANWCNSQNVPSIEEKLGKFADYTYDTRLQFATAVEGAFMNWYPCSSIYYRNSASMNSQKVNTVVDTYVTLIGFGGIQYMTYNYDDAEWADYIANNTLEY
;
A
#
# COMPACT_ATOMS: atom_id res chain seq x y z
N VAL A 1 10.56 6.58 -34.42
CA VAL A 1 11.21 5.37 -33.87
C VAL A 1 12.57 5.24 -34.52
N THR A 2 13.65 5.16 -33.73
CA THR A 2 15.01 4.99 -34.26
C THR A 2 15.30 3.50 -34.48
N ALA A 3 16.25 3.20 -35.38
CA ALA A 3 16.69 1.82 -35.61
C ALA A 3 17.24 1.17 -34.34
N GLU A 4 17.83 1.97 -33.44
CA GLU A 4 18.28 1.55 -32.12
C GLU A 4 17.11 1.05 -31.27
N TYR A 5 16.00 1.78 -31.17
CA TYR A 5 14.84 1.39 -30.40
C TYR A 5 14.15 0.14 -30.93
N VAL A 6 14.15 -0.04 -32.26
CA VAL A 6 13.67 -1.29 -32.87
C VAL A 6 14.56 -2.47 -32.49
N GLY A 7 15.88 -2.31 -32.59
CA GLY A 7 16.83 -3.39 -32.31
C GLY A 7 16.97 -3.74 -30.82
N GLN A 8 17.11 -2.72 -29.97
CA GLN A 8 17.40 -2.91 -28.54
C GLN A 8 16.17 -3.17 -27.71
N TYR A 9 15.05 -2.48 -28.00
CA TYR A 9 13.85 -2.53 -27.15
C TYR A 9 12.65 -3.18 -27.83
N GLY A 10 12.80 -3.66 -29.05
CA GLY A 10 11.72 -4.30 -29.80
C GLY A 10 10.55 -3.37 -30.12
N VAL A 11 10.77 -2.05 -30.19
CA VAL A 11 9.73 -1.07 -30.58
C VAL A 11 9.43 -1.24 -32.07
N LYS A 12 8.16 -1.47 -32.43
CA LYS A 12 7.73 -1.65 -33.82
C LYS A 12 7.25 -0.34 -34.39
N GLU A 13 7.51 -0.11 -35.71
CA GLU A 13 6.93 1.02 -36.42
C GLU A 13 5.41 0.89 -36.45
N GLY A 14 4.71 1.95 -36.00
CA GLY A 14 3.24 1.94 -35.86
C GLY A 14 2.71 1.30 -34.58
N GLU A 15 3.59 0.75 -33.73
CA GLU A 15 3.21 0.36 -32.37
C GLU A 15 3.11 1.61 -31.52
N THR A 16 1.93 1.87 -31.00
CA THR A 16 1.68 3.06 -30.16
C THR A 16 2.04 2.79 -28.70
N ALA A 17 2.42 3.86 -28.01
CA ALA A 17 2.53 3.93 -26.56
C ALA A 17 3.58 3.02 -25.89
N LYS A 18 4.55 2.46 -26.62
CA LYS A 18 5.72 1.78 -26.06
C LYS A 18 6.92 2.68 -25.85
N ALA A 19 7.15 3.65 -26.75
CA ALA A 19 8.19 4.65 -26.62
C ALA A 19 7.58 6.06 -26.56
N TRP A 20 7.95 6.80 -25.52
CA TRP A 20 7.41 8.13 -25.22
C TRP A 20 8.52 9.16 -25.18
N ARG A 21 8.35 10.26 -25.89
CA ARG A 21 9.26 11.41 -25.84
C ARG A 21 8.63 12.56 -25.10
N ILE A 22 9.33 13.05 -24.07
CA ILE A 22 8.85 14.10 -23.19
C ILE A 22 9.77 15.31 -23.28
N ALA A 23 9.19 16.48 -23.62
CA ALA A 23 9.86 17.76 -23.58
C ALA A 23 9.74 18.34 -22.15
N LEU A 24 10.87 18.66 -21.54
CA LEU A 24 10.96 19.22 -20.20
C LEU A 24 10.71 20.74 -20.23
N ASN A 25 10.23 21.28 -19.11
CA ASN A 25 10.04 22.71 -18.94
C ASN A 25 11.40 23.43 -18.81
N LYS A 26 11.77 24.21 -19.81
CA LYS A 26 13.04 24.95 -19.82
C LYS A 26 13.16 26.06 -18.78
N LEU A 27 12.05 26.44 -18.14
CA LEU A 27 12.01 27.46 -17.10
C LEU A 27 12.21 26.86 -15.72
N ALA A 28 12.09 25.52 -15.57
CA ALA A 28 12.21 24.85 -14.28
C ALA A 28 13.62 24.99 -13.70
N LYS A 29 13.69 25.29 -12.41
CA LYS A 29 14.94 25.51 -11.69
C LYS A 29 14.85 24.92 -10.29
N TRP A 30 15.99 24.55 -9.78
CA TRP A 30 16.20 24.32 -8.36
C TRP A 30 16.12 25.64 -7.59
N GLU A 31 15.94 25.56 -6.25
CA GLU A 31 15.78 26.75 -5.40
C GLU A 31 17.01 27.68 -5.37
N ASP A 32 18.18 27.21 -5.77
CA ASP A 32 19.40 28.03 -5.92
C ASP A 32 19.47 28.72 -7.30
N GLY A 33 18.51 28.47 -8.19
CA GLY A 33 18.45 29.03 -9.53
C GLY A 33 19.12 28.18 -10.60
N THR A 34 19.72 27.04 -10.26
CA THR A 34 20.29 26.09 -11.24
C THR A 34 19.18 25.52 -12.11
N PRO A 35 19.32 25.53 -13.46
CA PRO A 35 18.32 24.92 -14.35
C PRO A 35 18.16 23.42 -14.11
N ILE A 36 16.92 22.94 -14.17
CA ILE A 36 16.62 21.51 -14.18
C ILE A 36 16.69 21.02 -15.63
N THR A 37 17.46 19.97 -15.87
CA THR A 37 17.72 19.41 -17.18
C THR A 37 17.44 17.91 -17.24
N ALA A 38 17.56 17.31 -18.41
CA ALA A 38 17.45 15.87 -18.58
C ALA A 38 18.51 15.08 -17.78
N ASP A 39 19.67 15.71 -17.48
CA ASP A 39 20.68 15.09 -16.60
C ASP A 39 20.18 14.90 -15.18
N ASP A 40 19.38 15.84 -14.64
CA ASP A 40 18.79 15.71 -13.31
C ASP A 40 17.78 14.55 -13.28
N TYR A 41 16.97 14.39 -14.32
CA TYR A 41 16.01 13.29 -14.44
C TYR A 41 16.72 11.94 -14.55
N VAL A 42 17.71 11.83 -15.42
CA VAL A 42 18.48 10.59 -15.61
C VAL A 42 19.22 10.22 -14.33
N TYR A 43 19.90 11.17 -13.70
CA TYR A 43 20.60 10.96 -12.45
C TYR A 43 19.64 10.49 -11.34
N SER A 44 18.51 11.16 -11.18
CA SER A 44 17.54 10.82 -10.14
C SER A 44 16.95 9.42 -10.33
N MET A 45 16.64 9.05 -11.58
CA MET A 45 16.18 7.70 -11.90
C MET A 45 17.26 6.64 -11.63
N GLN A 46 18.52 6.95 -11.93
CA GLN A 46 19.64 6.07 -11.58
C GLN A 46 19.76 5.84 -10.06
N GLN A 47 19.52 6.87 -9.26
CA GLN A 47 19.55 6.73 -7.80
C GLN A 47 18.35 5.92 -7.31
N LEU A 48 17.15 6.16 -7.83
CA LEU A 48 15.96 5.43 -7.49
C LEU A 48 16.07 3.93 -7.80
N LEU A 49 16.67 3.60 -8.94
CA LEU A 49 16.90 2.22 -9.39
C LEU A 49 18.28 1.68 -8.97
N ASN A 50 19.01 2.34 -8.07
CA ASN A 50 20.35 1.92 -7.68
C ASN A 50 20.33 0.55 -6.98
N PRO A 51 21.02 -0.48 -7.50
CA PRO A 51 21.03 -1.83 -6.94
C PRO A 51 21.61 -1.93 -5.53
N LYS A 52 22.39 -0.92 -5.09
CA LYS A 52 22.96 -0.84 -3.74
C LYS A 52 22.05 -0.11 -2.75
N MET A 53 21.07 0.66 -3.24
CA MET A 53 20.09 1.37 -2.40
C MET A 53 18.81 0.58 -2.19
N LEU A 54 18.38 -0.22 -3.17
CA LEU A 54 17.14 -1.01 -3.16
C LEU A 54 15.93 -0.20 -2.68
N ASN A 55 15.77 0.98 -3.26
CA ASN A 55 14.66 1.85 -2.89
C ASN A 55 13.33 1.16 -3.22
N ARG A 56 12.50 0.92 -2.21
CA ARG A 56 11.21 0.23 -2.39
C ARG A 56 10.26 0.96 -3.35
N ARG A 57 10.41 2.28 -3.52
CA ARG A 57 9.61 3.08 -4.46
C ARG A 57 10.02 2.89 -5.92
N ALA A 58 11.08 2.15 -6.16
CA ALA A 58 11.46 1.72 -7.51
C ALA A 58 10.40 0.81 -8.15
N ASP A 59 9.55 0.15 -7.35
CA ASP A 59 8.43 -0.69 -7.81
C ASP A 59 7.52 0.05 -8.79
N SER A 60 7.28 1.34 -8.59
CA SER A 60 6.50 2.19 -9.50
C SER A 60 7.04 2.24 -10.95
N TYR A 61 8.27 1.79 -11.17
CA TYR A 61 8.94 1.83 -12.48
C TYR A 61 9.30 0.45 -13.03
N TYR A 62 9.17 -0.62 -12.25
CA TYR A 62 9.43 -1.98 -12.73
C TYR A 62 8.27 -2.95 -12.52
N ALA A 63 7.20 -2.54 -11.85
CA ALA A 63 6.00 -3.35 -11.64
C ALA A 63 4.74 -2.62 -12.16
N GLY A 64 3.64 -3.34 -12.29
CA GLY A 64 2.38 -2.79 -12.77
C GLY A 64 2.32 -2.55 -14.27
N GLU A 65 1.47 -1.63 -14.69
CA GLU A 65 1.25 -1.32 -16.11
C GLU A 65 2.37 -0.44 -16.70
N PHE A 66 2.95 0.48 -15.91
CA PHE A 66 4.02 1.37 -16.34
C PHE A 66 5.38 0.77 -15.95
N VAL A 67 5.94 -0.05 -16.82
CA VAL A 67 7.24 -0.70 -16.59
C VAL A 67 8.28 -0.16 -17.56
N ILE A 68 9.31 0.48 -17.03
CA ILE A 68 10.48 0.90 -17.84
C ILE A 68 11.26 -0.37 -18.23
N TYR A 69 11.59 -0.49 -19.51
CA TYR A 69 12.36 -1.62 -20.04
C TYR A 69 13.66 -1.82 -19.26
N ASN A 70 13.92 -3.05 -18.81
CA ASN A 70 15.09 -3.44 -18.00
C ASN A 70 15.25 -2.76 -16.63
N ALA A 71 14.28 -1.99 -16.12
CA ALA A 71 14.40 -1.35 -14.82
C ALA A 71 14.60 -2.38 -13.69
N LYS A 72 13.83 -3.48 -13.69
CA LYS A 72 13.95 -4.57 -12.71
C LYS A 72 15.32 -5.25 -12.80
N ASN A 73 15.76 -5.58 -14.01
CA ASN A 73 17.06 -6.23 -14.24
C ASN A 73 18.24 -5.34 -13.84
N TYR A 74 18.10 -4.02 -13.95
CA TYR A 74 19.11 -3.08 -13.47
C TYR A 74 19.11 -2.98 -11.93
N LEU A 75 17.94 -2.83 -11.31
CA LEU A 75 17.80 -2.73 -9.83
C LEU A 75 18.34 -3.97 -9.12
N TYR A 76 18.07 -5.15 -9.67
CA TYR A 76 18.50 -6.43 -9.09
C TYR A 76 19.75 -7.00 -9.79
N ALA A 77 20.50 -6.18 -10.53
CA ALA A 77 21.67 -6.61 -11.27
C ALA A 77 22.66 -7.40 -10.40
N GLY A 78 22.94 -8.63 -10.81
CA GLY A 78 23.84 -9.53 -10.12
C GLY A 78 23.32 -10.06 -8.77
N LYS A 79 22.10 -9.79 -8.38
CA LYS A 79 21.47 -10.38 -7.19
C LYS A 79 20.83 -11.71 -7.55
N THR A 80 21.00 -12.64 -6.65
CA THR A 80 20.30 -13.91 -6.71
C THR A 80 18.87 -13.69 -6.22
N THR A 81 17.89 -14.08 -7.01
CA THR A 81 16.50 -14.23 -6.61
C THR A 81 16.18 -15.69 -6.37
N TYR A 82 15.26 -15.95 -5.47
CA TYR A 82 14.87 -17.30 -5.09
C TYR A 82 13.38 -17.47 -5.36
N ASP A 83 13.04 -18.47 -6.19
CA ASP A 83 11.66 -18.81 -6.54
C ASP A 83 11.34 -20.20 -5.98
N LEU A 84 10.12 -20.40 -5.44
CA LEU A 84 9.67 -21.72 -4.99
C LEU A 84 9.83 -22.75 -6.12
N ILE A 85 10.22 -23.97 -5.75
CA ILE A 85 10.42 -25.03 -6.76
C ILE A 85 9.11 -25.42 -7.43
N ALA A 86 9.14 -25.52 -8.76
CA ALA A 86 8.00 -25.96 -9.57
C ALA A 86 7.96 -27.47 -9.84
N ASP A 87 8.98 -28.22 -9.42
CA ASP A 87 9.10 -29.67 -9.54
C ASP A 87 9.73 -30.21 -8.26
N THR A 88 9.81 -31.52 -8.09
CA THR A 88 10.44 -32.11 -6.90
C THR A 88 11.92 -31.79 -6.86
N ALA A 89 12.47 -31.66 -5.64
CA ALA A 89 13.89 -31.39 -5.44
C ALA A 89 14.77 -32.46 -6.12
N GLU A 90 14.37 -33.72 -6.08
CA GLU A 90 15.08 -34.85 -6.71
C GLU A 90 15.16 -34.69 -8.24
N ASN A 91 14.08 -34.27 -8.88
CA ASN A 91 14.04 -34.01 -10.33
C ASN A 91 14.95 -32.84 -10.70
N LEU A 92 14.89 -31.76 -9.92
CA LEU A 92 15.72 -30.56 -10.13
C LEU A 92 17.19 -30.87 -9.96
N ILE A 93 17.57 -31.59 -8.90
CA ILE A 93 18.95 -32.04 -8.65
C ILE A 93 19.42 -32.95 -9.79
N ALA A 94 18.58 -33.89 -10.24
CA ALA A 94 18.91 -34.77 -11.36
C ALA A 94 19.10 -34.01 -12.68
N ALA A 95 18.42 -32.86 -12.83
CA ALA A 95 18.61 -31.92 -13.94
C ALA A 95 19.84 -30.99 -13.78
N GLY A 96 20.53 -31.06 -12.64
CA GLY A 96 21.72 -30.22 -12.34
C GLY A 96 21.35 -28.83 -11.81
N THR A 97 20.13 -28.64 -11.30
CA THR A 97 19.68 -27.39 -10.70
C THR A 97 19.95 -27.42 -9.19
N ASP A 98 20.56 -26.36 -8.67
CA ASP A 98 20.74 -26.17 -7.24
C ASP A 98 19.39 -25.87 -6.58
N VAL A 99 19.15 -26.52 -5.44
CA VAL A 99 17.96 -26.33 -4.62
C VAL A 99 18.37 -25.75 -3.27
N TYR A 100 17.60 -24.82 -2.75
CA TYR A 100 17.86 -24.08 -1.52
C TYR A 100 16.72 -24.29 -0.53
N LEU A 101 17.04 -24.33 0.75
CA LEU A 101 16.07 -24.33 1.84
C LEU A 101 16.00 -22.94 2.45
N ASP A 102 14.79 -22.42 2.66
CA ASP A 102 14.57 -21.23 3.49
C ASP A 102 14.74 -21.59 4.97
N MET A 103 15.89 -21.25 5.52
CA MET A 103 16.24 -21.54 6.91
C MET A 103 15.37 -20.76 7.89
N SER A 104 14.90 -19.56 7.52
CA SER A 104 14.06 -18.75 8.39
C SER A 104 12.63 -19.29 8.47
N ALA A 105 12.05 -19.71 7.35
CA ALA A 105 10.74 -20.36 7.32
C ALA A 105 10.72 -21.69 8.08
N TRP A 106 11.89 -22.38 8.15
CA TRP A 106 12.05 -23.60 8.94
C TRP A 106 12.33 -23.35 10.43
N GLY A 107 12.20 -22.11 10.90
CA GLY A 107 12.34 -21.75 12.31
C GLY A 107 13.78 -21.53 12.79
N MET A 108 14.75 -21.47 11.87
CA MET A 108 16.17 -21.22 12.18
C MET A 108 16.50 -19.73 12.32
N VAL A 109 15.57 -18.94 12.85
CA VAL A 109 15.79 -17.50 13.09
C VAL A 109 16.85 -17.33 14.18
N GLY A 110 17.92 -16.57 13.86
CA GLY A 110 19.04 -16.35 14.78
C GLY A 110 20.09 -17.47 14.78
N ALA A 111 19.98 -18.45 13.89
CA ALA A 111 21.02 -19.47 13.72
C ALA A 111 22.36 -18.82 13.34
N LEU A 112 23.44 -19.29 13.95
CA LEU A 112 24.81 -18.82 13.73
C LEU A 112 25.72 -19.99 13.34
N ASP A 113 26.69 -19.76 12.46
CA ASP A 113 27.73 -20.72 12.19
C ASP A 113 28.75 -20.80 13.34
N ALA A 114 29.76 -21.68 13.22
CA ALA A 114 30.79 -21.86 14.25
C ALA A 114 31.64 -20.60 14.49
N GLU A 115 31.69 -19.70 13.52
CA GLU A 115 32.40 -18.42 13.56
C GLU A 115 31.51 -17.28 14.11
N GLY A 116 30.23 -17.55 14.37
CA GLY A 116 29.26 -16.58 14.91
C GLY A 116 28.60 -15.69 13.84
N ASN A 117 28.69 -16.08 12.56
CA ASN A 117 27.98 -15.39 11.50
C ASN A 117 26.54 -15.92 11.39
N PRO A 118 25.54 -15.06 11.12
CA PRO A 118 24.18 -15.50 10.94
C PRO A 118 24.03 -16.38 9.69
N ALA A 119 23.18 -17.40 9.78
CA ALA A 119 22.83 -18.23 8.63
C ALA A 119 22.20 -17.35 7.54
N PRO A 120 22.56 -17.53 6.26
CA PRO A 120 21.81 -16.96 5.16
C PRO A 120 20.37 -17.46 5.19
N GLN A 121 19.42 -16.64 4.71
CA GLN A 121 18.03 -17.06 4.61
C GLN A 121 17.88 -18.32 3.74
N TYR A 122 18.50 -18.33 2.57
CA TYR A 122 18.46 -19.44 1.64
C TYR A 122 19.81 -20.17 1.63
N VAL A 123 19.82 -21.44 2.04
CA VAL A 123 21.02 -22.28 2.10
C VAL A 123 20.83 -23.48 1.17
N ASN A 124 21.84 -23.75 0.33
CA ASN A 124 21.80 -24.90 -0.58
C ASN A 124 21.61 -26.21 0.22
N ILE A 125 20.66 -27.03 -0.18
CA ILE A 125 20.32 -28.30 0.51
C ILE A 125 21.48 -29.33 0.51
N ALA A 126 22.56 -29.09 -0.22
CA ALA A 126 23.78 -29.89 -0.17
C ALA A 126 24.80 -29.34 0.83
N ASP A 127 24.54 -28.18 1.46
CA ASP A 127 25.46 -27.53 2.38
C ASP A 127 25.38 -28.18 3.77
N ASP A 128 26.55 -28.67 4.22
CA ASP A 128 26.74 -29.31 5.53
C ASP A 128 27.18 -28.30 6.62
N THR A 129 27.23 -27.01 6.33
CA THR A 129 27.53 -25.97 7.33
C THR A 129 26.56 -26.09 8.49
N MET A 130 27.08 -26.26 9.70
CA MET A 130 26.27 -26.38 10.90
C MET A 130 25.96 -25.00 11.44
N TYR A 131 24.67 -24.72 11.62
CA TYR A 131 24.16 -23.50 12.23
C TYR A 131 23.58 -23.83 13.61
N ARG A 132 23.87 -22.98 14.59
CA ARG A 132 23.35 -23.11 15.93
C ARG A 132 22.04 -22.33 16.02
N ASP A 133 20.95 -23.01 16.38
CA ASP A 133 19.72 -22.35 16.77
C ASP A 133 19.88 -21.66 18.12
N ALA A 134 19.92 -20.34 18.11
CA ALA A 134 20.10 -19.52 19.31
C ALA A 134 18.91 -19.63 20.30
N SER A 135 17.76 -20.18 19.89
CA SER A 135 16.62 -20.45 20.77
C SER A 135 16.82 -21.68 21.65
N VAL A 136 17.74 -22.57 21.31
CA VAL A 136 18.09 -23.76 22.12
C VAL A 136 19.08 -23.37 23.21
N GLU A 137 18.67 -23.42 24.47
CA GLU A 137 19.53 -23.00 25.61
C GLU A 137 20.79 -23.87 25.79
N ASP A 138 20.67 -25.18 25.57
CA ASP A 138 21.78 -26.11 25.72
C ASP A 138 22.62 -26.24 24.44
N GLU A 139 23.70 -25.51 24.36
CA GLU A 139 24.64 -25.53 23.22
C GLU A 139 25.26 -26.92 22.93
N THR A 140 25.21 -27.83 23.88
CA THR A 140 25.77 -29.19 23.75
C THR A 140 24.73 -30.20 23.26
N ALA A 141 23.45 -29.79 23.18
CA ALA A 141 22.40 -30.62 22.64
C ALA A 141 22.60 -30.82 21.13
N ALA A 142 22.36 -32.01 20.65
CA ALA A 142 22.56 -32.35 19.23
C ALA A 142 21.56 -31.54 18.33
N GLU A 143 20.37 -31.29 18.83
CA GLU A 143 19.35 -30.49 18.19
C GLU A 143 19.67 -29.00 18.10
N ALA A 144 20.66 -28.51 18.85
CA ALA A 144 21.10 -27.12 18.79
C ALA A 144 21.92 -26.81 17.51
N TRP A 145 22.32 -27.82 16.78
CA TRP A 145 23.16 -27.67 15.60
C TRP A 145 22.55 -28.43 14.42
N VAL A 146 22.19 -27.73 13.35
CA VAL A 146 21.60 -28.30 12.15
C VAL A 146 22.22 -27.70 10.89
N SER A 147 22.21 -28.45 9.79
CA SER A 147 22.58 -27.96 8.47
C SER A 147 21.37 -28.04 7.52
N ALA A 148 21.39 -27.28 6.43
CA ALA A 148 20.34 -27.37 5.39
C ALA A 148 20.28 -28.81 4.84
N LYS A 149 21.43 -29.44 4.66
CA LYS A 149 21.51 -30.85 4.24
C LYS A 149 20.81 -31.79 5.23
N TYR A 150 21.08 -31.63 6.52
CA TYR A 150 20.43 -32.47 7.54
C TYR A 150 18.91 -32.29 7.52
N LEU A 151 18.42 -31.04 7.42
CA LEU A 151 16.99 -30.74 7.34
C LEU A 151 16.37 -31.36 6.08
N PHE A 152 17.01 -31.18 4.93
CA PHE A 152 16.52 -31.79 3.69
C PHE A 152 16.47 -33.33 3.78
N ASP A 153 17.56 -33.98 4.13
CA ASP A 153 17.69 -35.45 4.18
C ASP A 153 16.69 -36.11 5.16
N ASN A 154 16.32 -35.41 6.25
CA ASN A 154 15.47 -35.97 7.30
C ASN A 154 13.99 -35.54 7.20
N TYR A 155 13.69 -34.47 6.50
CA TYR A 155 12.32 -33.94 6.46
C TYR A 155 11.75 -33.78 5.05
N PHE A 156 12.55 -33.48 4.03
CA PHE A 156 12.07 -33.16 2.69
C PHE A 156 12.44 -34.18 1.61
N ALA A 157 13.49 -34.95 1.77
CA ALA A 157 13.88 -35.95 0.79
C ALA A 157 12.79 -37.00 0.57
N ALA A 158 12.85 -37.69 -0.56
CA ALA A 158 11.86 -38.70 -0.94
C ALA A 158 11.63 -39.73 0.19
N GLY A 159 10.39 -39.92 0.56
CA GLY A 159 9.98 -40.80 1.66
C GLY A 159 10.12 -40.22 3.06
N GLN A 160 10.49 -38.96 3.19
CA GLN A 160 10.57 -38.28 4.48
C GLN A 160 9.23 -37.64 4.90
N GLN A 161 9.17 -37.19 6.15
CA GLN A 161 7.93 -36.71 6.79
C GLN A 161 7.29 -35.54 6.05
N TYR A 162 8.08 -34.62 5.48
CA TYR A 162 7.60 -33.39 4.86
C TYR A 162 7.89 -33.33 3.35
N GLU A 163 8.08 -34.47 2.70
CA GLU A 163 8.30 -34.52 1.25
C GLU A 163 7.24 -33.75 0.46
N SER A 164 5.96 -33.86 0.87
CA SER A 164 4.85 -33.14 0.24
C SER A 164 4.87 -31.62 0.43
N MET A 165 5.76 -31.11 1.29
CA MET A 165 5.90 -29.68 1.57
C MET A 165 7.09 -29.05 0.85
N GLN A 166 7.78 -29.78 -0.04
CA GLN A 166 8.95 -29.27 -0.77
C GLN A 166 8.64 -27.91 -1.45
N ALA A 167 7.49 -27.78 -2.12
CA ALA A 167 7.10 -26.55 -2.81
C ALA A 167 6.78 -25.36 -1.89
N GLN A 168 6.80 -25.54 -0.57
CA GLN A 168 6.59 -24.46 0.40
C GLN A 168 7.88 -23.92 1.02
N TYR A 169 8.92 -24.75 1.03
CA TYR A 169 10.17 -24.43 1.76
C TYR A 169 11.42 -24.49 0.91
N LEU A 170 11.32 -25.06 -0.30
CA LEU A 170 12.46 -25.23 -1.17
C LEU A 170 12.38 -24.28 -2.35
N TYR A 171 13.54 -23.78 -2.76
CA TYR A 171 13.70 -22.74 -3.77
C TYR A 171 14.76 -23.11 -4.80
N THR A 172 14.60 -22.60 -6.00
CA THR A 172 15.68 -22.50 -7.00
C THR A 172 16.21 -21.09 -7.03
N ALA A 173 17.50 -20.94 -7.24
CA ALA A 173 18.13 -19.64 -7.39
C ALA A 173 18.24 -19.25 -8.87
N SER A 174 17.90 -18.03 -9.20
CA SER A 174 18.23 -17.41 -10.48
C SER A 174 19.01 -16.13 -10.24
N VAL A 175 20.10 -15.93 -11.00
CA VAL A 175 20.79 -14.65 -11.01
C VAL A 175 20.16 -13.80 -12.09
N ALA A 176 19.56 -12.67 -11.72
CA ALA A 176 19.01 -11.74 -12.69
C ALA A 176 20.12 -11.33 -13.67
N ASP A 177 19.84 -11.36 -14.98
CA ASP A 177 20.74 -10.83 -15.99
C ASP A 177 21.13 -9.40 -15.60
N ALA A 178 22.41 -9.16 -15.38
CA ALA A 178 22.90 -7.86 -14.95
C ALA A 178 22.77 -6.87 -16.10
N ALA A 179 21.66 -6.12 -16.12
CA ALA A 179 21.49 -5.00 -17.06
C ALA A 179 22.36 -3.82 -16.62
N THR A 180 23.02 -3.20 -17.58
CA THR A 180 23.70 -1.91 -17.38
C THR A 180 22.70 -0.77 -17.57
N TRP A 181 23.03 0.43 -17.10
CA TRP A 181 22.16 1.60 -17.30
C TRP A 181 21.86 1.88 -18.77
N ASP A 182 22.84 1.62 -19.64
CA ASP A 182 22.68 1.83 -21.10
C ASP A 182 21.60 0.91 -21.73
N GLU A 183 21.19 -0.14 -21.02
CA GLU A 183 20.15 -1.06 -21.45
C GLU A 183 18.78 -0.72 -20.86
N VAL A 184 18.71 0.20 -19.88
CA VAL A 184 17.46 0.67 -19.29
C VAL A 184 16.72 1.59 -20.25
N GLY A 185 15.41 1.47 -20.33
CA GLY A 185 14.56 2.24 -21.25
C GLY A 185 14.31 3.70 -20.85
N PHE A 186 15.23 4.35 -20.14
CA PHE A 186 15.16 5.76 -19.77
C PHE A 186 16.37 6.51 -20.31
N LYS A 187 16.17 7.43 -21.27
CA LYS A 187 17.25 8.01 -22.06
C LYS A 187 17.20 9.54 -22.08
N LYS A 188 18.35 10.17 -21.92
CA LYS A 188 18.55 11.57 -22.32
C LYS A 188 18.63 11.66 -23.84
N VAL A 189 17.85 12.55 -24.46
CA VAL A 189 17.93 12.88 -25.90
C VAL A 189 18.72 14.15 -26.10
N ASP A 190 18.38 15.19 -25.35
CA ASP A 190 19.09 16.47 -25.26
C ASP A 190 18.88 17.06 -23.88
N ASP A 191 19.34 18.28 -23.60
CA ASP A 191 19.28 18.87 -22.29
C ASP A 191 17.85 19.06 -21.75
N TYR A 192 16.84 19.06 -22.60
CA TYR A 192 15.44 19.26 -22.23
C TYR A 192 14.49 18.23 -22.84
N THR A 193 15.01 17.06 -23.19
CA THR A 193 14.22 15.98 -23.77
C THR A 193 14.67 14.65 -23.22
N VAL A 194 13.72 13.86 -22.72
CA VAL A 194 13.93 12.47 -22.27
C VAL A 194 13.00 11.53 -23.02
N ASP A 195 13.45 10.30 -23.23
CA ASP A 195 12.64 9.21 -23.76
C ASP A 195 12.42 8.15 -22.70
N PHE A 196 11.17 7.74 -22.55
CA PHE A 196 10.77 6.52 -21.86
C PHE A 196 10.50 5.42 -22.88
N ILE A 197 11.12 4.27 -22.68
CA ILE A 197 10.85 3.07 -23.45
C ILE A 197 10.35 2.02 -22.47
N LEU A 198 9.10 1.58 -22.65
CA LEU A 198 8.44 0.67 -21.74
C LEU A 198 8.68 -0.79 -22.16
N ALA A 199 8.54 -1.70 -21.22
CA ALA A 199 8.59 -3.14 -21.48
C ALA A 199 7.42 -3.56 -22.39
N ASN A 200 6.23 -3.03 -22.09
CA ASN A 200 5.01 -3.27 -22.86
C ASN A 200 4.39 -1.95 -23.35
N PRO A 201 3.66 -1.95 -24.46
CA PRO A 201 2.86 -0.80 -24.85
C PRO A 201 1.80 -0.49 -23.78
N VAL A 202 1.60 0.80 -23.48
CA VAL A 202 0.48 1.26 -22.66
C VAL A 202 -0.44 2.13 -23.49
N ASN A 203 -1.69 2.31 -23.06
CA ASN A 203 -2.65 3.14 -23.77
C ASN A 203 -2.12 4.59 -23.90
N GLU A 204 -2.29 5.21 -25.07
CA GLU A 204 -1.84 6.58 -25.36
C GLU A 204 -2.45 7.62 -24.42
N ALA A 205 -3.65 7.37 -23.90
CA ALA A 205 -4.30 8.21 -22.91
C ALA A 205 -3.94 7.83 -21.47
N ASN A 206 -2.97 6.93 -21.28
CA ASN A 206 -2.58 6.52 -19.93
C ASN A 206 -1.98 7.70 -19.18
N PHE A 207 -2.69 8.15 -18.15
CA PHE A 207 -2.28 9.23 -17.25
C PHE A 207 -0.95 8.94 -16.54
N TYR A 208 -0.63 7.67 -16.33
CA TYR A 208 0.56 7.28 -15.58
C TYR A 208 1.87 7.66 -16.25
N VAL A 209 1.91 7.81 -17.57
CA VAL A 209 3.12 8.25 -18.25
C VAL A 209 3.54 9.65 -17.80
N PRO A 210 2.71 10.70 -17.96
CA PRO A 210 3.07 12.02 -17.46
C PRO A 210 3.14 12.06 -15.92
N TYR A 211 2.31 11.29 -15.21
CA TYR A 211 2.33 11.21 -13.76
C TYR A 211 3.66 10.65 -13.25
N ASN A 212 4.11 9.50 -13.74
CA ASN A 212 5.38 8.91 -13.32
C ASN A 212 6.59 9.74 -13.71
N LEU A 213 6.52 10.47 -14.83
CA LEU A 213 7.57 11.43 -15.20
C LEU A 213 7.59 12.64 -14.28
N SER A 214 6.43 13.15 -13.90
CA SER A 214 6.26 14.33 -13.05
C SER A 214 6.26 14.02 -11.56
N SER A 215 6.30 12.75 -11.18
CA SER A 215 6.31 12.35 -9.77
C SER A 215 7.60 12.79 -9.07
N SER A 216 7.55 12.87 -7.75
CA SER A 216 8.54 13.49 -6.89
C SER A 216 9.82 12.66 -6.68
N TYR A 217 10.45 12.15 -7.74
CA TYR A 217 11.70 11.40 -7.61
C TYR A 217 12.97 12.24 -7.88
N LEU A 218 12.83 13.48 -8.33
CA LEU A 218 13.97 14.34 -8.63
C LEU A 218 14.75 14.68 -7.36
N VAL A 219 16.06 14.50 -7.44
CA VAL A 219 16.99 14.86 -6.38
C VAL A 219 18.10 15.77 -6.91
N TYR A 220 18.49 16.76 -6.13
CA TYR A 220 19.55 17.70 -6.51
C TYR A 220 20.91 17.03 -6.30
N LYS A 221 21.55 16.64 -7.39
CA LYS A 221 22.77 15.83 -7.40
C LYS A 221 23.85 16.32 -6.42
N PRO A 222 24.25 17.62 -6.37
CA PRO A 222 25.32 18.07 -5.47
C PRO A 222 25.04 17.76 -3.99
N VAL A 223 23.81 17.98 -3.53
CA VAL A 223 23.41 17.72 -2.16
C VAL A 223 23.17 16.24 -1.93
N TYR A 224 22.58 15.54 -2.90
CA TYR A 224 22.31 14.10 -2.79
C TYR A 224 23.59 13.28 -2.62
N GLU A 225 24.62 13.56 -3.44
CA GLU A 225 25.93 12.92 -3.33
C GLU A 225 26.60 13.17 -1.97
N ALA A 226 26.48 14.40 -1.44
CA ALA A 226 27.02 14.75 -0.14
C ALA A 226 26.27 14.05 1.03
N CYS A 227 25.05 13.55 0.78
CA CYS A 227 24.22 12.88 1.79
C CYS A 227 24.40 11.36 1.80
N LYS A 228 25.11 10.78 0.83
CA LYS A 228 25.35 9.34 0.77
C LYS A 228 26.30 8.86 1.85
N THR A 229 26.05 7.67 2.35
CA THR A 229 26.95 6.87 3.18
C THR A 229 27.03 5.47 2.60
N PHE A 230 28.20 4.86 2.68
CA PHE A 230 28.53 3.62 2.02
C PHE A 230 28.85 2.53 3.05
N TYR A 231 28.30 1.35 2.86
CA TYR A 231 28.52 0.24 3.77
C TYR A 231 28.92 -1.01 3.02
N LYS A 232 29.78 -1.83 3.64
CA LYS A 232 30.13 -3.17 3.21
C LYS A 232 30.08 -4.11 4.41
N ASP A 233 29.31 -5.19 4.30
CA ASP A 233 29.09 -6.13 5.42
C ASP A 233 28.67 -5.38 6.72
N GLY A 234 27.80 -4.37 6.60
CA GLY A 234 27.33 -3.53 7.70
C GLY A 234 28.34 -2.54 8.29
N LYS A 235 29.54 -2.41 7.70
CA LYS A 235 30.59 -1.46 8.13
C LYS A 235 30.72 -0.33 7.13
N GLU A 236 30.88 0.90 7.63
CA GLU A 236 31.09 2.07 6.79
C GLU A 236 32.39 1.97 6.01
N VAL A 237 32.35 2.27 4.71
CA VAL A 237 33.48 2.31 3.78
C VAL A 237 33.57 3.66 3.10
N ALA A 238 34.68 3.94 2.40
CA ALA A 238 34.95 5.27 1.91
C ALA A 238 34.26 5.61 0.60
N THR A 239 33.99 4.64 -0.26
CA THR A 239 33.48 4.87 -1.62
C THR A 239 32.31 3.93 -1.96
N GLU A 240 31.49 4.36 -2.94
CA GLU A 240 30.39 3.54 -3.47
C GLU A 240 30.89 2.28 -4.17
N GLU A 241 32.07 2.30 -4.80
CA GLU A 241 32.65 1.13 -5.43
C GLU A 241 32.96 0.00 -4.45
N GLU A 242 33.40 0.35 -3.24
CA GLU A 242 33.70 -0.63 -2.17
C GLU A 242 32.44 -1.17 -1.50
N ALA A 243 31.32 -0.44 -1.60
CA ALA A 243 30.08 -0.73 -0.87
C ALA A 243 29.26 -1.84 -1.52
N ASP A 244 28.52 -2.57 -0.70
CA ASP A 244 27.40 -3.42 -1.08
C ASP A 244 26.04 -2.76 -0.75
N GLU A 245 26.02 -1.77 0.16
CA GLU A 245 24.84 -0.98 0.54
C GLU A 245 25.14 0.52 0.52
N VAL A 246 24.20 1.31 0.01
CA VAL A 246 24.23 2.80 0.02
C VAL A 246 22.98 3.32 0.74
N LYS A 247 23.22 4.20 1.70
CA LYS A 247 22.14 4.95 2.39
C LYS A 247 22.25 6.44 2.10
N THR A 248 21.16 7.17 2.25
CA THR A 248 21.16 8.63 2.09
C THR A 248 20.41 9.32 3.22
N LYS A 249 20.87 10.52 3.56
CA LYS A 249 20.18 11.45 4.48
C LYS A 249 19.47 12.59 3.73
N TYR A 250 19.40 12.53 2.40
CA TYR A 250 18.70 13.55 1.60
C TYR A 250 17.23 13.67 2.03
N GLY A 251 16.75 14.92 2.17
CA GLY A 251 15.38 15.21 2.58
C GLY A 251 15.10 15.09 4.09
N ARG A 252 16.11 14.90 4.96
CA ARG A 252 15.94 14.72 6.41
C ARG A 252 16.25 15.93 7.28
N SER A 253 16.77 16.99 6.70
CA SER A 253 17.04 18.28 7.39
C SER A 253 16.91 19.43 6.37
N VAL A 254 16.88 20.65 6.86
CA VAL A 254 16.84 21.85 5.98
C VAL A 254 18.00 21.86 5.00
N GLU A 255 19.21 21.55 5.48
CA GLU A 255 20.43 21.55 4.66
C GLU A 255 20.45 20.46 3.60
N ASN A 256 19.70 19.39 3.83
CA ASN A 256 19.65 18.20 2.94
C ASN A 256 18.41 18.18 2.07
N THR A 257 17.55 19.19 2.13
CA THR A 257 16.31 19.31 1.36
C THR A 257 16.44 20.41 0.35
N VAL A 258 16.28 20.10 -0.93
CA VAL A 258 16.35 21.08 -2.02
C VAL A 258 15.05 21.04 -2.82
N SER A 259 14.40 22.18 -2.95
CA SER A 259 13.12 22.35 -3.61
C SER A 259 13.25 22.78 -5.07
N TYR A 260 12.23 22.43 -5.84
CA TYR A 260 12.01 22.95 -7.20
C TYR A 260 10.56 23.41 -7.43
N GLY A 261 9.77 23.44 -6.36
CA GLY A 261 8.38 23.93 -6.33
C GLY A 261 8.28 25.40 -5.91
N PRO A 262 7.04 25.89 -5.69
CA PRO A 262 6.77 27.27 -5.29
C PRO A 262 7.29 27.63 -3.91
N TYR A 263 7.56 26.64 -3.07
CA TYR A 263 8.08 26.80 -1.71
C TYR A 263 9.35 26.01 -1.49
N LYS A 264 10.13 26.42 -0.48
CA LYS A 264 11.31 25.70 0.01
C LYS A 264 11.26 25.59 1.54
N LEU A 265 11.82 24.52 2.07
CA LEU A 265 11.93 24.30 3.51
C LEU A 265 12.94 25.27 4.10
N SER A 266 12.52 26.12 5.04
CA SER A 266 13.36 27.12 5.67
C SER A 266 13.67 26.82 7.14
N SER A 267 12.81 26.10 7.83
CA SER A 267 13.07 25.58 9.18
C SER A 267 12.35 24.27 9.42
N PHE A 268 12.92 23.43 10.27
CA PHE A 268 12.32 22.16 10.67
C PHE A 268 12.79 21.80 12.08
N GLU A 269 11.86 21.61 13.00
CA GLU A 269 12.10 21.10 14.34
C GLU A 269 11.13 19.93 14.58
N LEU A 270 11.70 18.74 14.77
CA LEU A 270 10.94 17.50 14.94
C LEU A 270 9.92 17.63 16.09
N ASP A 271 8.71 17.16 15.87
CA ASP A 271 7.57 17.18 16.81
C ASP A 271 7.12 18.57 17.26
N LYS A 272 7.61 19.63 16.65
CA LYS A 272 7.27 20.99 17.01
C LYS A 272 6.73 21.82 15.85
N GLU A 273 7.56 22.11 14.85
CA GLU A 273 7.13 22.94 13.72
C GLU A 273 8.03 22.80 12.50
N TYR A 274 7.47 23.13 11.33
CA TYR A 274 8.26 23.43 10.14
C TYR A 274 7.72 24.66 9.42
N THR A 275 8.59 25.30 8.66
CA THR A 275 8.26 26.48 7.88
C THR A 275 8.72 26.33 6.44
N LEU A 276 7.79 26.57 5.53
CA LEU A 276 8.06 26.70 4.10
C LEU A 276 8.01 28.18 3.75
N THR A 277 9.01 28.65 3.00
CA THR A 277 9.05 30.02 2.49
C THR A 277 9.02 30.01 0.98
N ARG A 278 8.53 31.08 0.39
CA ARG A 278 8.46 31.27 -1.04
C ARG A 278 9.81 31.00 -1.71
N ASN A 279 9.78 30.24 -2.79
CA ASN A 279 10.93 29.99 -3.65
C ASN A 279 10.86 30.90 -4.87
N ASP A 280 11.54 32.04 -4.83
CA ASP A 280 11.51 33.05 -5.93
C ASP A 280 12.10 32.52 -7.25
N ASN A 281 12.82 31.41 -7.24
CA ASN A 281 13.35 30.76 -8.43
C ASN A 281 12.35 29.80 -9.11
N TRP A 282 11.19 29.54 -8.48
CA TRP A 282 10.17 28.73 -9.12
C TRP A 282 9.61 29.42 -10.37
N TYR A 283 9.60 28.69 -11.48
CA TYR A 283 9.25 29.25 -12.79
C TYR A 283 7.84 29.84 -12.86
N GLY A 284 6.88 29.29 -12.09
CA GLY A 284 5.48 29.75 -12.11
C GLY A 284 5.29 31.19 -11.65
N TYR A 285 6.21 31.77 -10.88
CA TYR A 285 6.16 33.21 -10.55
C TYR A 285 6.58 34.11 -11.71
N HIS A 286 7.15 33.54 -12.81
CA HIS A 286 7.77 34.31 -13.88
C HIS A 286 7.24 33.96 -15.29
N ASP A 287 6.43 32.91 -15.43
CA ASP A 287 5.98 32.40 -16.73
C ASP A 287 4.71 33.07 -17.28
N GLY A 288 4.04 33.87 -16.46
CA GLY A 288 2.78 34.53 -16.80
C GLY A 288 1.54 33.61 -16.83
N ASN A 289 1.69 32.32 -16.61
CA ASN A 289 0.60 31.34 -16.62
C ASN A 289 0.03 31.09 -15.20
N HIS A 290 0.82 31.37 -14.15
CA HIS A 290 0.45 31.13 -12.74
C HIS A 290 0.13 32.44 -12.00
N VAL A 291 -0.34 33.46 -12.70
CA VAL A 291 -0.67 34.76 -12.11
C VAL A 291 -1.77 34.59 -11.06
N GLY A 292 -1.53 35.10 -9.86
CA GLY A 292 -2.48 35.02 -8.74
C GLY A 292 -2.48 33.68 -8.00
N GLN A 293 -1.59 32.76 -8.35
CA GLN A 293 -1.40 31.52 -7.63
C GLN A 293 -0.27 31.67 -6.59
N TYR A 294 -0.31 30.83 -5.54
CA TYR A 294 0.70 30.74 -4.48
C TYR A 294 1.06 32.12 -3.89
N GLN A 295 0.03 32.86 -3.45
CA GLN A 295 0.20 34.21 -2.89
C GLN A 295 0.76 34.21 -1.47
N THR A 296 0.80 33.06 -0.80
CA THR A 296 1.36 32.91 0.55
C THR A 296 2.87 32.99 0.50
N ASP A 297 3.48 33.88 1.28
CA ASP A 297 4.94 33.99 1.36
C ASP A 297 5.54 32.99 2.34
N ILE A 298 4.83 32.71 3.44
CA ILE A 298 5.27 31.82 4.52
C ILE A 298 4.14 30.85 4.86
N TYR A 299 4.44 29.58 4.82
CA TYR A 299 3.54 28.50 5.24
C TYR A 299 4.16 27.82 6.46
N LYS A 300 3.57 28.05 7.64
CA LYS A 300 4.07 27.52 8.90
C LYS A 300 3.11 26.46 9.43
N VAL A 301 3.66 25.30 9.77
CA VAL A 301 2.92 24.22 10.41
C VAL A 301 3.46 24.00 11.81
N THR A 302 2.58 24.07 12.80
CA THR A 302 2.90 23.85 14.22
C THR A 302 2.21 22.57 14.71
N CYS A 303 2.96 21.69 15.34
CA CYS A 303 2.42 20.48 15.94
C CYS A 303 1.75 20.82 17.28
N ILE A 304 0.42 20.71 17.33
CA ILE A 304 -0.38 20.87 18.56
C ILE A 304 -1.09 19.53 18.79
N ALA A 305 -0.61 18.76 19.77
CA ALA A 305 -1.09 17.40 19.98
C ALA A 305 -2.55 17.32 20.50
N ASP A 306 -2.97 18.29 21.31
CA ASP A 306 -4.31 18.31 21.91
C ASP A 306 -5.31 19.05 21.01
N HIS A 307 -6.36 18.36 20.57
CA HIS A 307 -7.37 18.91 19.66
C HIS A 307 -8.13 20.13 20.26
N ALA A 308 -8.46 20.08 21.55
CA ALA A 308 -9.13 21.22 22.18
C ALA A 308 -8.24 22.47 22.20
N THR A 309 -6.93 22.30 22.31
CA THR A 309 -5.95 23.38 22.18
C THR A 309 -5.88 23.91 20.74
N GLN A 310 -5.98 23.04 19.73
CA GLN A 310 -6.08 23.47 18.32
C GLN A 310 -7.33 24.31 18.11
N VAL A 311 -8.49 23.84 18.60
CA VAL A 311 -9.76 24.59 18.49
C VAL A 311 -9.65 25.96 19.13
N LEU A 312 -9.07 26.06 20.34
CA LEU A 312 -8.87 27.35 21.03
C LEU A 312 -7.94 28.30 20.28
N ALA A 313 -6.85 27.79 19.70
CA ALA A 313 -5.94 28.59 18.87
C ALA A 313 -6.64 29.10 17.60
N PHE A 314 -7.46 28.26 16.96
CA PHE A 314 -8.27 28.63 15.82
C PHE A 314 -9.30 29.73 16.16
N GLU A 315 -10.05 29.56 17.26
CA GLU A 315 -11.04 30.52 17.72
C GLU A 315 -10.43 31.87 18.10
N LYS A 316 -9.16 31.90 18.49
CA LYS A 316 -8.41 33.13 18.75
C LYS A 316 -7.80 33.76 17.50
N GLY A 317 -7.86 33.07 16.36
CA GLY A 317 -7.25 33.52 15.11
C GLY A 317 -5.71 33.36 15.07
N GLU A 318 -5.16 32.47 15.90
CA GLU A 318 -3.73 32.18 16.00
C GLU A 318 -3.27 31.18 14.91
N ILE A 319 -4.20 30.39 14.37
CA ILE A 319 -3.97 29.47 13.25
C ILE A 319 -5.04 29.67 12.16
N ASP A 320 -4.68 29.38 10.91
CA ASP A 320 -5.48 29.74 9.74
C ASP A 320 -6.41 28.62 9.25
N ASP A 321 -6.16 27.37 9.67
CA ASP A 321 -7.06 26.25 9.40
C ASP A 321 -7.04 25.24 10.55
N ILE A 322 -8.10 24.44 10.62
CA ILE A 322 -8.25 23.36 11.58
C ILE A 322 -9.01 22.18 10.94
N ALA A 323 -8.50 20.96 11.13
CA ALA A 323 -9.26 19.75 10.85
C ALA A 323 -10.30 19.53 11.95
N LEU A 324 -11.53 19.20 11.55
CA LEU A 324 -12.64 18.97 12.49
C LEU A 324 -12.76 17.49 12.84
N GLN A 325 -13.15 17.24 14.09
CA GLN A 325 -13.60 15.93 14.57
C GLN A 325 -15.14 15.87 14.58
N ALA A 326 -15.71 14.67 14.72
CA ALA A 326 -17.16 14.48 14.71
C ALA A 326 -17.90 15.36 15.76
N ASP A 327 -17.31 15.51 16.95
CA ASP A 327 -17.91 16.32 18.02
C ASP A 327 -17.93 17.82 17.72
N ASP A 328 -17.01 18.31 16.89
CA ASP A 328 -16.97 19.73 16.50
C ASP A 328 -18.16 20.12 15.64
N LEU A 329 -18.75 19.16 14.91
CA LEU A 329 -19.92 19.39 14.09
C LEU A 329 -21.16 19.80 14.90
N LYS A 330 -21.21 19.47 16.19
CA LYS A 330 -22.28 19.94 17.10
C LYS A 330 -22.25 21.47 17.23
N LYS A 331 -21.06 22.06 17.18
CA LYS A 331 -20.86 23.51 17.27
C LYS A 331 -20.79 24.19 15.91
N TYR A 332 -20.03 23.60 14.98
CA TYR A 332 -19.67 24.23 13.71
C TYR A 332 -20.43 23.70 12.49
N GLY A 333 -21.28 22.67 12.63
CA GLY A 333 -21.91 21.97 11.50
C GLY A 333 -22.74 22.87 10.55
N ASN A 334 -23.19 24.04 11.02
CA ASN A 334 -23.88 25.03 10.21
C ASN A 334 -23.02 26.26 9.85
N SER A 335 -21.73 26.21 10.14
CA SER A 335 -20.82 27.32 9.84
C SER A 335 -20.61 27.44 8.33
N LYS A 336 -20.65 28.67 7.82
CA LYS A 336 -20.27 28.95 6.44
C LYS A 336 -18.77 28.79 6.14
N TYR A 337 -17.96 28.61 7.18
CA TYR A 337 -16.51 28.44 7.07
C TYR A 337 -16.09 26.96 7.04
N ILE A 338 -17.04 26.03 7.21
CA ILE A 338 -16.77 24.60 7.01
C ILE A 338 -16.48 24.33 5.53
N LYS A 339 -15.43 23.51 5.33
CA LYS A 339 -15.05 22.92 4.07
C LYS A 339 -15.08 21.42 4.20
N TYR A 340 -15.89 20.77 3.37
CA TYR A 340 -15.85 19.34 3.23
C TYR A 340 -14.89 19.02 2.09
N GLY A 341 -13.73 18.47 2.47
CA GLY A 341 -12.75 18.00 1.49
C GLY A 341 -13.21 16.70 0.85
N PRO A 342 -12.83 16.45 -0.40
CA PRO A 342 -13.04 15.15 -0.99
C PRO A 342 -12.27 14.12 -0.19
N ASN A 343 -12.75 12.92 -0.26
CA ASN A 343 -12.03 11.73 0.11
C ASN A 343 -10.61 11.77 -0.48
N ASN A 344 -9.62 11.48 0.33
CA ASN A 344 -8.22 11.43 -0.11
C ASN A 344 -7.85 10.10 -0.80
N GLY A 345 -8.85 9.28 -1.21
CA GLY A 345 -8.63 7.98 -1.82
C GLY A 345 -8.30 6.85 -0.85
N TYR A 346 -8.30 7.10 0.45
CA TYR A 346 -8.02 6.08 1.47
C TYR A 346 -9.29 5.34 1.92
N THR A 347 -9.17 4.01 1.99
CA THR A 347 -10.15 3.13 2.65
C THR A 347 -9.59 2.70 3.99
N THR A 348 -10.34 2.96 5.07
CA THR A 348 -10.00 2.47 6.41
C THR A 348 -10.64 1.11 6.64
N LYS A 349 -9.89 0.18 7.19
CA LYS A 349 -10.27 -1.21 7.37
C LYS A 349 -9.67 -1.83 8.62
N LEU A 350 -10.29 -2.90 9.10
CA LEU A 350 -9.67 -3.89 9.98
C LEU A 350 -8.99 -4.93 9.09
N THR A 351 -7.69 -5.05 9.17
CA THR A 351 -6.95 -6.13 8.54
C THR A 351 -6.75 -7.24 9.57
N MET A 352 -7.00 -8.47 9.19
CA MET A 352 -7.01 -9.65 10.08
C MET A 352 -5.94 -10.64 9.62
N ASN A 353 -5.07 -11.05 10.51
CA ASN A 353 -4.09 -12.09 10.24
C ASN A 353 -4.79 -13.45 10.04
N THR A 354 -4.33 -14.23 9.09
CA THR A 354 -4.86 -15.57 8.80
C THR A 354 -3.78 -16.64 8.77
N ASP A 355 -2.55 -16.31 9.14
CA ASP A 355 -1.46 -17.27 9.30
C ASP A 355 -1.62 -18.02 10.62
N TYR A 356 -1.92 -19.32 10.51
CA TYR A 356 -2.19 -20.17 11.68
C TYR A 356 -1.00 -20.26 12.63
N GLU A 357 0.19 -20.49 12.10
CA GLU A 357 1.39 -20.72 12.92
C GLU A 357 1.81 -19.44 13.66
N LYS A 358 1.71 -18.30 12.98
CA LYS A 358 1.97 -17.00 13.60
C LYS A 358 0.98 -16.71 14.72
N LEU A 359 -0.31 -16.82 14.44
CA LEU A 359 -1.37 -16.58 15.44
C LEU A 359 -1.25 -17.56 16.63
N LEU A 360 -0.95 -18.83 16.38
CA LEU A 360 -0.74 -19.83 17.44
C LEU A 360 0.44 -19.43 18.33
N SER A 361 1.51 -18.89 17.77
CA SER A 361 2.69 -18.47 18.52
C SER A 361 2.44 -17.32 19.50
N HIS A 362 1.36 -16.54 19.31
CA HIS A 362 0.98 -15.47 20.21
C HIS A 362 0.44 -15.98 21.56
N GLY A 363 -0.02 -17.24 21.63
CA GLY A 363 -0.49 -17.88 22.86
C GLY A 363 -1.77 -17.29 23.45
N THR A 364 -2.55 -16.56 22.66
CA THR A 364 -3.78 -15.83 23.04
C THR A 364 -5.07 -16.49 22.55
N ASN A 365 -4.98 -17.63 21.89
CA ASN A 365 -6.03 -18.31 21.15
C ASN A 365 -6.58 -17.50 19.96
N SER A 366 -5.87 -16.45 19.51
CA SER A 366 -6.25 -15.63 18.36
C SER A 366 -6.21 -16.40 17.03
N GLN A 367 -5.62 -17.60 16.99
CA GLN A 367 -5.66 -18.48 15.81
C GLN A 367 -7.07 -18.85 15.33
N VAL A 368 -8.13 -18.58 16.12
CA VAL A 368 -9.52 -18.67 15.63
C VAL A 368 -9.79 -17.73 14.45
N LEU A 369 -8.97 -16.70 14.23
CA LEU A 369 -9.02 -15.81 13.08
C LEU A 369 -8.79 -16.53 11.75
N VAL A 370 -8.18 -17.73 11.72
CA VAL A 370 -8.04 -18.50 10.47
C VAL A 370 -9.37 -19.03 9.95
N ILE A 371 -10.41 -19.08 10.81
CA ILE A 371 -11.74 -19.54 10.42
C ILE A 371 -12.49 -18.41 9.70
N PRO A 372 -12.84 -18.56 8.42
CA PRO A 372 -13.49 -17.51 7.65
C PRO A 372 -14.79 -17.01 8.27
N GLU A 373 -15.61 -17.90 8.84
CA GLU A 373 -16.87 -17.50 9.50
C GLU A 373 -16.66 -16.65 10.73
N PHE A 374 -15.54 -16.80 11.43
CA PHE A 374 -15.21 -15.92 12.56
C PHE A 374 -14.92 -14.49 12.06
N ARG A 375 -14.13 -14.35 11.00
CA ARG A 375 -13.84 -13.05 10.37
C ARG A 375 -15.08 -12.43 9.74
N GLN A 376 -15.90 -13.26 9.09
CA GLN A 376 -17.18 -12.81 8.53
C GLN A 376 -18.11 -12.29 9.62
N ALA A 377 -18.19 -12.98 10.77
CA ALA A 377 -18.98 -12.52 11.90
C ALA A 377 -18.49 -11.16 12.45
N ILE A 378 -17.17 -10.93 12.49
CA ILE A 378 -16.63 -9.60 12.84
C ILE A 378 -17.16 -8.56 11.85
N SER A 379 -17.13 -8.85 10.54
CA SER A 379 -17.60 -7.91 9.50
C SER A 379 -19.08 -7.57 9.62
N TYR A 380 -19.93 -8.50 10.09
CA TYR A 380 -21.38 -8.28 10.31
C TYR A 380 -21.72 -7.72 11.69
N SER A 381 -20.74 -7.55 12.59
CA SER A 381 -21.01 -7.20 13.99
C SER A 381 -21.25 -5.71 14.24
N TYR A 382 -20.91 -4.83 13.32
CA TYR A 382 -20.98 -3.38 13.49
C TYR A 382 -21.60 -2.65 12.30
N ASP A 383 -22.27 -1.53 12.60
CA ASP A 383 -22.84 -0.62 11.60
C ASP A 383 -21.80 0.38 11.12
N ARG A 384 -21.46 0.31 9.83
CA ARG A 384 -20.45 1.18 9.22
C ARG A 384 -20.90 2.63 9.11
N LYS A 385 -22.20 2.88 8.91
CA LYS A 385 -22.75 4.23 8.84
C LYS A 385 -22.74 4.89 10.22
N GLU A 386 -23.15 4.14 11.25
CA GLU A 386 -23.04 4.61 12.63
C GLU A 386 -21.58 4.86 13.02
N PHE A 387 -20.66 3.94 12.68
CA PHE A 387 -19.25 4.10 12.97
C PHE A 387 -18.68 5.36 12.31
N ALA A 388 -18.88 5.53 10.99
CA ALA A 388 -18.38 6.69 10.26
C ALA A 388 -18.94 8.01 10.83
N SER A 389 -20.24 8.09 11.08
CA SER A 389 -20.87 9.29 11.63
C SER A 389 -20.51 9.59 13.08
N SER A 390 -20.13 8.57 13.87
CA SER A 390 -19.76 8.75 15.28
C SER A 390 -18.30 9.17 15.47
N PHE A 391 -17.41 8.73 14.58
CA PHE A 391 -15.98 8.87 14.80
C PHE A 391 -15.26 9.72 13.76
N THR A 392 -15.94 10.14 12.71
CA THR A 392 -15.35 11.01 11.68
C THR A 392 -16.25 12.22 11.43
N ALA A 393 -15.66 13.35 11.06
CA ALA A 393 -16.44 14.55 10.76
C ALA A 393 -17.13 14.48 9.39
N ALA A 394 -16.60 13.70 8.45
CA ALA A 394 -17.11 13.64 7.08
C ALA A 394 -16.88 12.28 6.40
N GLY A 395 -16.42 11.26 7.14
CA GLY A 395 -16.22 9.93 6.56
C GLY A 395 -17.55 9.29 6.13
N THR A 396 -17.50 8.60 5.01
CA THR A 396 -18.62 7.80 4.48
C THR A 396 -18.40 6.33 4.74
N ALA A 397 -19.46 5.56 4.97
CA ALA A 397 -19.34 4.12 5.20
C ALA A 397 -18.63 3.43 4.03
N GLY A 398 -17.59 2.64 4.31
CA GLY A 398 -16.83 1.89 3.32
C GLY A 398 -17.12 0.40 3.40
N PHE A 399 -17.49 -0.22 2.29
CA PHE A 399 -17.86 -1.63 2.25
C PHE A 399 -16.89 -2.50 1.44
N GLY A 400 -16.14 -1.90 0.52
CA GLY A 400 -15.15 -2.57 -0.33
C GLY A 400 -13.76 -1.96 -0.16
N LEU A 401 -12.75 -2.55 -0.79
CA LEU A 401 -11.38 -2.05 -0.74
C LEU A 401 -11.14 -0.89 -1.69
N ILE A 402 -11.73 -0.96 -2.89
CA ILE A 402 -11.63 0.13 -3.87
C ILE A 402 -12.46 1.31 -3.36
N ASN A 403 -11.81 2.45 -3.20
CA ASN A 403 -12.39 3.66 -2.69
C ASN A 403 -13.36 4.32 -3.70
N GLU A 404 -14.28 5.15 -3.21
CA GLU A 404 -15.29 5.85 -4.02
C GLU A 404 -14.70 6.86 -5.01
N LEU A 405 -13.47 7.34 -4.79
CA LEU A 405 -12.79 8.28 -5.71
C LEU A 405 -12.03 7.60 -6.85
N TYR A 406 -11.96 6.28 -6.88
CA TYR A 406 -11.19 5.61 -7.91
C TYR A 406 -11.90 5.68 -9.26
N CYS A 407 -11.25 6.36 -10.20
CA CYS A 407 -11.72 6.49 -11.58
C CYS A 407 -11.29 5.27 -12.40
N TYR A 408 -12.24 4.54 -12.97
CA TYR A 408 -11.93 3.39 -13.82
C TYR A 408 -11.85 3.74 -15.31
N ASP A 409 -12.51 4.82 -15.72
CA ASP A 409 -12.45 5.34 -17.08
C ASP A 409 -11.94 6.80 -17.08
N PRO A 410 -10.66 7.01 -17.39
CA PRO A 410 -10.06 8.34 -17.37
C PRO A 410 -10.59 9.29 -18.47
N PHE A 411 -11.28 8.77 -19.50
CA PHE A 411 -11.85 9.60 -20.57
C PHE A 411 -13.18 10.24 -20.16
N THR A 412 -13.99 9.52 -19.40
CA THR A 412 -15.30 9.99 -18.96
C THR A 412 -15.28 10.51 -17.53
N GLY A 413 -14.26 10.14 -16.74
CA GLY A 413 -14.20 10.41 -15.32
C GLY A 413 -15.10 9.48 -14.50
N ALA A 414 -15.58 8.36 -15.07
CA ALA A 414 -16.47 7.43 -14.40
C ALA A 414 -15.79 6.77 -13.21
N LEU A 415 -16.47 6.78 -12.06
CA LEU A 415 -15.93 6.24 -10.81
C LEU A 415 -16.26 4.75 -10.67
N TYR A 416 -15.29 4.01 -10.19
CA TYR A 416 -15.39 2.56 -9.98
C TYR A 416 -16.59 2.21 -9.09
N ARG A 417 -16.73 2.88 -7.95
CA ARG A 417 -17.75 2.56 -6.96
C ARG A 417 -19.17 2.98 -7.35
N ASP A 418 -19.30 3.91 -8.29
CA ASP A 418 -20.60 4.31 -8.83
C ASP A 418 -21.15 3.32 -9.87
N SER A 419 -20.30 2.42 -10.35
CA SER A 419 -20.67 1.45 -11.36
C SER A 419 -21.58 0.35 -10.82
N GLU A 420 -22.51 -0.12 -11.68
CA GLU A 420 -23.43 -1.22 -11.35
C GLU A 420 -22.69 -2.51 -10.93
N PRO A 421 -21.64 -2.98 -11.63
CA PRO A 421 -20.92 -4.19 -11.23
C PRO A 421 -20.30 -4.08 -9.83
N ALA A 422 -19.70 -2.94 -9.49
CA ALA A 422 -19.05 -2.73 -8.19
C ALA A 422 -20.06 -2.64 -7.04
N LYS A 423 -21.20 -1.98 -7.23
CA LYS A 423 -22.31 -1.96 -6.26
C LYS A 423 -22.88 -3.37 -6.06
N ALA A 424 -23.12 -4.09 -7.15
CA ALA A 424 -23.69 -5.44 -7.11
C ALA A 424 -22.81 -6.45 -6.36
N VAL A 425 -21.47 -6.35 -6.52
CA VAL A 425 -20.52 -7.21 -5.79
C VAL A 425 -20.65 -6.98 -4.28
N LEU A 426 -20.72 -5.75 -3.83
CA LEU A 426 -20.84 -5.42 -2.41
C LEU A 426 -22.23 -5.81 -1.85
N CYS A 427 -23.31 -5.55 -2.57
CA CYS A 427 -24.64 -6.01 -2.16
C CYS A 427 -24.67 -7.52 -1.97
N ARG A 428 -24.08 -8.30 -2.89
CA ARG A 428 -23.99 -9.77 -2.73
C ARG A 428 -23.12 -10.17 -1.54
N LEU A 429 -22.02 -9.47 -1.26
CA LEU A 429 -21.15 -9.73 -0.11
C LEU A 429 -21.92 -9.63 1.22
N PHE A 430 -22.91 -8.72 1.28
CA PHE A 430 -23.77 -8.50 2.44
C PHE A 430 -25.16 -9.14 2.30
N ASP A 431 -25.34 -10.05 1.33
CA ASP A 431 -26.58 -10.81 1.06
C ASP A 431 -27.83 -9.95 0.80
N LEU A 432 -27.63 -8.74 0.27
CA LEU A 432 -28.74 -7.89 -0.14
C LEU A 432 -29.21 -8.33 -1.52
N THR A 433 -30.52 -8.44 -1.69
CA THR A 433 -31.18 -8.85 -2.93
C THR A 433 -32.03 -7.73 -3.49
N TRP A 434 -32.09 -7.64 -4.83
CA TRP A 434 -32.83 -6.57 -5.54
C TRP A 434 -33.51 -7.10 -6.80
N GLY A 435 -34.45 -6.33 -7.33
CA GLY A 435 -35.26 -6.69 -8.50
C GLY A 435 -36.43 -7.61 -8.15
N GLU A 436 -36.98 -8.29 -9.14
CA GLU A 436 -38.17 -9.12 -8.96
C GLU A 436 -37.95 -10.24 -7.94
N GLY A 437 -38.66 -10.16 -6.81
CA GLY A 437 -38.54 -11.12 -5.70
C GLY A 437 -37.40 -10.83 -4.72
N GLY A 438 -36.65 -9.74 -4.91
CA GLY A 438 -35.64 -9.25 -3.95
C GLY A 438 -36.23 -8.40 -2.83
N ASP A 439 -35.39 -8.07 -1.84
CA ASP A 439 -35.77 -7.24 -0.69
C ASP A 439 -35.88 -5.75 -1.07
N TYR A 440 -35.26 -5.34 -2.17
CA TYR A 440 -35.23 -3.97 -2.69
C TYR A 440 -35.68 -3.96 -4.15
N ASP A 441 -36.32 -2.87 -4.58
CA ASP A 441 -36.76 -2.72 -5.96
C ASP A 441 -35.59 -2.54 -6.94
N THR A 442 -34.55 -1.83 -6.52
CA THR A 442 -33.37 -1.54 -7.35
C THR A 442 -32.05 -1.84 -6.64
N LEU A 443 -30.96 -2.00 -7.41
CA LEU A 443 -29.62 -2.15 -6.89
C LEU A 443 -29.17 -0.92 -6.08
N ASP A 444 -29.52 0.28 -6.55
CA ASP A 444 -29.17 1.51 -5.84
C ASP A 444 -29.85 1.59 -4.47
N GLU A 445 -31.12 1.22 -4.36
CA GLU A 445 -31.81 1.14 -3.07
C GLU A 445 -31.15 0.11 -2.14
N ALA A 446 -30.79 -1.07 -2.65
CA ALA A 446 -30.06 -2.07 -1.86
C ALA A 446 -28.71 -1.53 -1.38
N TYR A 447 -27.95 -0.89 -2.27
CA TYR A 447 -26.64 -0.31 -1.94
C TYR A 447 -26.76 0.83 -0.91
N GLU A 448 -27.74 1.73 -1.07
CA GLU A 448 -28.00 2.81 -0.11
C GLU A 448 -28.47 2.30 1.26
N ALA A 449 -29.25 1.22 1.29
CA ALA A 449 -29.71 0.62 2.55
C ALA A 449 -28.61 -0.11 3.31
N MET A 450 -27.52 -0.51 2.64
CA MET A 450 -26.46 -1.31 3.20
C MET A 450 -25.79 -0.62 4.41
N THR A 451 -25.71 -1.33 5.54
CA THR A 451 -24.98 -0.91 6.76
C THR A 451 -23.86 -1.89 7.11
N GLY A 452 -23.99 -3.13 6.64
CA GLY A 452 -23.14 -4.25 7.00
C GLY A 452 -23.39 -4.80 8.40
N TYR A 453 -24.41 -4.29 9.10
CA TYR A 453 -24.76 -4.73 10.46
C TYR A 453 -25.88 -5.76 10.44
N GLU A 454 -25.54 -7.00 10.74
CA GLU A 454 -26.45 -8.15 10.79
C GLU A 454 -26.12 -9.03 12.00
N VAL A 455 -26.46 -8.55 13.22
CA VAL A 455 -26.00 -9.16 14.46
C VAL A 455 -26.46 -10.62 14.62
N GLU A 456 -27.67 -10.97 14.22
CA GLU A 456 -28.18 -12.33 14.32
C GLU A 456 -27.43 -13.27 13.37
N LYS A 457 -27.07 -12.79 12.20
CA LYS A 457 -26.20 -13.51 11.26
C LYS A 457 -24.77 -13.65 11.83
N ALA A 458 -24.23 -12.59 12.42
CA ALA A 458 -22.93 -12.64 13.09
C ALA A 458 -22.91 -13.71 14.19
N ARG A 459 -23.97 -13.80 15.00
CA ARG A 459 -24.13 -14.85 16.04
C ARG A 459 -24.18 -16.26 15.43
N ALA A 460 -24.95 -16.44 14.37
CA ALA A 460 -25.01 -17.73 13.67
C ALA A 460 -23.64 -18.16 13.13
N LEU A 461 -22.89 -17.20 12.53
CA LEU A 461 -21.54 -17.43 12.04
C LEU A 461 -20.56 -17.74 13.16
N MET A 462 -20.64 -17.06 14.32
CA MET A 462 -19.83 -17.35 15.51
C MET A 462 -20.06 -18.77 16.02
N ALA A 463 -21.30 -19.24 16.01
CA ALA A 463 -21.61 -20.65 16.39
C ALA A 463 -20.96 -21.64 15.42
N VAL A 464 -21.06 -21.40 14.11
CA VAL A 464 -20.39 -22.22 13.08
C VAL A 464 -18.87 -22.16 13.22
N ALA A 465 -18.32 -20.98 13.46
CA ALA A 465 -16.88 -20.80 13.65
C ALA A 465 -16.35 -21.58 14.88
N TYR A 466 -17.12 -21.59 15.98
CA TYR A 466 -16.78 -22.37 17.15
C TYR A 466 -16.72 -23.86 16.84
N ASP A 467 -17.77 -24.40 16.21
CA ASP A 467 -17.83 -25.82 15.86
C ASP A 467 -16.66 -26.23 14.94
N LYS A 468 -16.34 -25.40 13.95
CA LYS A 468 -15.20 -25.62 13.03
C LYS A 468 -13.86 -25.56 13.77
N ALA A 469 -13.65 -24.55 14.60
CA ALA A 469 -12.40 -24.35 15.33
C ALA A 469 -12.11 -25.51 16.29
N VAL A 470 -13.13 -25.99 17.01
CA VAL A 470 -13.01 -27.14 17.92
C VAL A 470 -12.82 -28.45 17.15
N ALA A 471 -13.58 -28.67 16.08
CA ALA A 471 -13.46 -29.87 15.25
C ALA A 471 -12.09 -30.01 14.57
N ALA A 472 -11.51 -28.89 14.18
CA ALA A 472 -10.16 -28.83 13.56
C ALA A 472 -9.02 -28.84 14.60
N GLY A 473 -9.31 -28.79 15.90
CA GLY A 473 -8.29 -28.70 16.96
C GLY A 473 -7.60 -27.35 17.05
N ILE A 474 -8.13 -26.33 16.37
CA ILE A 474 -7.62 -24.94 16.41
C ILE A 474 -7.90 -24.28 17.75
N TYR A 475 -8.99 -24.65 18.40
CA TYR A 475 -9.44 -24.12 19.68
C TYR A 475 -9.88 -25.25 20.64
N ASP A 476 -9.56 -25.11 21.91
CA ASP A 476 -9.90 -26.14 22.94
C ASP A 476 -11.36 -26.11 23.42
N GLY A 477 -12.13 -25.12 22.94
CA GLY A 477 -13.55 -24.93 23.27
C GLY A 477 -13.82 -24.26 24.63
N THR A 478 -12.79 -23.96 25.44
CA THR A 478 -12.96 -23.50 26.81
C THR A 478 -12.18 -22.26 27.20
N SER A 479 -10.99 -22.10 26.69
CA SER A 479 -10.08 -21.02 27.06
C SER A 479 -10.54 -19.65 26.56
N ASP A 480 -10.09 -18.59 27.23
CA ASP A 480 -10.33 -17.22 26.78
C ASP A 480 -9.54 -16.95 25.49
N ILE A 481 -10.14 -16.14 24.62
CA ILE A 481 -9.56 -15.69 23.35
C ILE A 481 -9.33 -14.18 23.45
N LYS A 482 -8.09 -13.76 23.25
CA LYS A 482 -7.73 -12.35 23.18
C LYS A 482 -7.19 -12.04 21.80
N ILE A 483 -7.80 -11.07 21.15
CA ILE A 483 -7.41 -10.60 19.80
C ILE A 483 -6.79 -9.22 19.96
N ASP A 484 -5.50 -9.10 19.71
CA ASP A 484 -4.78 -7.83 19.79
C ASP A 484 -5.04 -6.97 18.56
N LEU A 485 -5.74 -5.83 18.76
CA LEU A 485 -5.94 -4.81 17.74
C LEU A 485 -4.85 -3.75 17.87
N ARG A 486 -3.96 -3.69 16.88
CA ARG A 486 -2.93 -2.65 16.83
C ARG A 486 -3.45 -1.40 16.17
N VAL A 487 -3.14 -0.27 16.78
CA VAL A 487 -3.51 1.07 16.34
C VAL A 487 -2.29 1.97 16.33
N TYR A 488 -2.28 2.95 15.43
CA TYR A 488 -1.15 3.85 15.29
C TYR A 488 -0.91 4.75 16.51
N GLN A 489 -2.00 5.16 17.18
CA GLN A 489 -1.95 6.08 18.33
C GLN A 489 -3.10 5.81 19.32
N SER A 490 -3.03 6.38 20.52
CA SER A 490 -3.98 6.16 21.60
C SER A 490 -4.70 7.43 22.04
N ASP A 491 -4.98 8.36 21.14
CA ASP A 491 -5.86 9.48 21.46
C ASP A 491 -7.30 9.02 21.72
N ALA A 492 -8.12 9.92 22.26
CA ALA A 492 -9.47 9.59 22.69
C ALA A 492 -10.34 9.00 21.56
N ILE A 493 -10.12 9.40 20.31
CA ILE A 493 -10.91 8.93 19.18
C ILE A 493 -10.57 7.46 18.86
N TYR A 494 -9.29 7.07 18.85
CA TYR A 494 -8.88 5.68 18.64
C TYR A 494 -9.35 4.77 19.78
N VAL A 495 -9.29 5.24 21.02
CA VAL A 495 -9.82 4.51 22.18
C VAL A 495 -11.33 4.30 22.03
N ASN A 496 -12.08 5.29 21.61
CA ASN A 496 -13.53 5.18 21.41
C ASN A 496 -13.88 4.26 20.24
N MET A 497 -13.16 4.33 19.14
CA MET A 497 -13.30 3.39 18.00
C MET A 497 -13.04 1.95 18.45
N PHE A 498 -11.96 1.72 19.20
CA PHE A 498 -11.65 0.41 19.76
C PHE A 498 -12.77 -0.10 20.68
N ASN A 499 -13.26 0.74 21.61
CA ASN A 499 -14.33 0.35 22.52
C ASN A 499 -15.61 -0.04 21.77
N TYR A 500 -15.96 0.68 20.71
CA TYR A 500 -17.10 0.36 19.85
C TYR A 500 -16.93 -1.01 19.20
N LEU A 501 -15.78 -1.27 18.55
CA LEU A 501 -15.49 -2.53 17.87
C LEU A 501 -15.44 -3.72 18.83
N ASN A 502 -14.82 -3.55 20.01
CA ASN A 502 -14.79 -4.59 21.04
C ASN A 502 -16.19 -4.91 21.58
N ALA A 503 -17.04 -3.89 21.80
CA ALA A 503 -18.41 -4.09 22.20
C ALA A 503 -19.24 -4.81 21.13
N ALA A 504 -19.02 -4.47 19.84
CA ALA A 504 -19.66 -5.12 18.70
C ALA A 504 -19.27 -6.60 18.61
N LEU A 505 -17.98 -6.93 18.74
CA LEU A 505 -17.50 -8.32 18.76
C LEU A 505 -18.11 -9.11 19.93
N LYS A 506 -18.10 -8.55 21.14
CA LYS A 506 -18.72 -9.19 22.30
C LYS A 506 -20.22 -9.43 22.10
N ASN A 507 -20.94 -8.48 21.48
CA ASN A 507 -22.35 -8.64 21.14
C ASN A 507 -22.61 -9.75 20.12
N ALA A 508 -21.73 -9.91 19.13
CA ALA A 508 -21.79 -11.01 18.17
C ALA A 508 -21.57 -12.39 18.80
N CYS A 509 -20.95 -12.46 19.98
CA CYS A 509 -20.73 -13.71 20.70
C CYS A 509 -21.91 -14.07 21.64
N VAL A 510 -22.84 -13.16 21.92
CA VAL A 510 -23.98 -13.39 22.87
C VAL A 510 -24.87 -14.52 22.34
N GLY A 511 -25.19 -15.49 23.23
CA GLY A 511 -25.99 -16.67 22.88
C GLY A 511 -25.24 -17.74 22.07
N THR A 512 -23.94 -17.58 21.89
CA THR A 512 -23.08 -18.55 21.20
C THR A 512 -22.13 -19.23 22.17
N PRO A 513 -21.46 -20.33 21.81
CA PRO A 513 -20.45 -20.95 22.66
C PRO A 513 -19.23 -20.06 22.98
N PHE A 514 -19.02 -18.98 22.21
CA PHE A 514 -17.99 -17.97 22.47
C PHE A 514 -18.41 -16.90 23.50
N GLU A 515 -19.66 -16.92 24.00
CA GLU A 515 -20.12 -15.89 24.94
C GLU A 515 -19.23 -15.81 26.18
N GLY A 516 -18.76 -14.59 26.46
CA GLY A 516 -17.92 -14.29 27.62
C GLY A 516 -16.44 -14.72 27.45
N LYS A 517 -16.05 -15.33 26.32
CA LYS A 517 -14.70 -15.85 26.10
C LYS A 517 -13.85 -15.00 25.17
N VAL A 518 -14.48 -14.19 24.33
CA VAL A 518 -13.79 -13.40 23.29
C VAL A 518 -13.75 -11.92 23.66
N GLU A 519 -12.57 -11.34 23.59
CA GLU A 519 -12.37 -9.89 23.72
C GLU A 519 -11.23 -9.40 22.82
N MET A 520 -11.30 -8.15 22.42
CA MET A 520 -10.17 -7.45 21.82
C MET A 520 -9.34 -6.77 22.91
N THR A 521 -8.03 -6.71 22.70
CA THR A 521 -7.09 -5.85 23.41
C THR A 521 -6.56 -4.79 22.44
N MET A 522 -6.06 -3.66 22.94
CA MET A 522 -5.54 -2.58 22.09
C MET A 522 -4.07 -2.34 22.40
N THR A 523 -3.24 -2.41 21.39
CA THR A 523 -1.82 -2.08 21.47
C THR A 523 -1.48 -0.92 20.54
N VAL A 524 -0.76 0.09 21.04
CA VAL A 524 -0.23 1.18 20.21
C VAL A 524 1.07 0.72 19.60
N ASP A 525 1.15 0.81 18.30
CA ASP A 525 2.30 0.36 17.51
C ASP A 525 2.47 1.28 16.28
N THR A 526 3.52 2.09 16.27
CA THR A 526 3.82 2.99 15.15
C THR A 526 4.25 2.26 13.89
N ASP A 527 4.73 1.03 14.05
CA ASP A 527 5.20 0.17 12.97
C ASP A 527 4.17 -0.95 12.65
N TYR A 528 2.91 -0.74 13.06
CA TYR A 528 1.83 -1.73 12.99
C TYR A 528 1.67 -2.41 11.62
N TYR A 529 2.02 -1.71 10.54
CA TYR A 529 1.95 -2.26 9.20
C TYR A 529 3.02 -3.34 8.97
N GLU A 530 4.27 -3.06 9.33
CA GLU A 530 5.37 -4.04 9.26
C GLU A 530 5.15 -5.20 10.24
N THR A 531 4.59 -4.90 11.41
CA THR A 531 4.22 -5.91 12.40
C THR A 531 3.17 -6.88 11.84
N MET A 532 2.18 -6.38 11.08
CA MET A 532 1.21 -7.25 10.42
C MET A 532 1.84 -8.06 9.29
N GLN A 533 2.64 -7.44 8.42
CA GLN A 533 3.32 -8.15 7.32
C GLN A 533 4.24 -9.27 7.81
N SER A 534 4.87 -9.09 8.96
CA SER A 534 5.68 -10.13 9.60
C SER A 534 4.85 -11.20 10.33
N GLY A 535 3.53 -11.05 10.38
CA GLY A 535 2.61 -11.96 11.07
C GLY A 535 2.57 -11.79 12.60
N ASN A 536 3.20 -10.73 13.14
CA ASN A 536 3.32 -10.48 14.59
C ASN A 536 2.15 -9.66 15.18
N ALA A 537 1.08 -9.43 14.43
CA ALA A 537 -0.15 -8.82 14.90
C ALA A 537 -1.34 -9.73 14.59
N ASP A 538 -2.36 -9.74 15.47
CA ASP A 538 -3.62 -10.44 15.20
C ASP A 538 -4.48 -9.63 14.24
N MET A 539 -4.63 -8.34 14.53
CA MET A 539 -5.40 -7.40 13.73
C MET A 539 -4.74 -6.03 13.75
N ILE A 540 -4.91 -5.27 12.66
CA ILE A 540 -4.54 -3.85 12.62
C ILE A 540 -5.70 -3.00 12.14
N PHE A 541 -5.79 -1.79 12.69
CA PHE A 541 -6.68 -0.74 12.18
C PHE A 541 -5.89 0.15 11.23
N THR A 542 -6.05 -0.06 9.94
CA THR A 542 -5.17 0.53 8.91
C THR A 542 -5.95 1.23 7.80
N THR A 543 -5.24 2.00 7.02
CA THR A 543 -5.76 2.63 5.81
C THR A 543 -4.90 2.25 4.61
N TRP A 544 -5.56 2.08 3.48
CA TRP A 544 -4.87 1.92 2.20
C TRP A 544 -5.42 2.91 1.18
N GLY A 545 -4.52 3.47 0.38
CA GLY A 545 -4.85 4.35 -0.73
C GLY A 545 -3.72 4.34 -1.74
N GLY A 546 -3.98 4.70 -2.97
CA GLY A 546 -2.98 4.67 -4.03
C GLY A 546 -3.61 4.95 -5.38
N ALA A 547 -3.38 4.16 -6.35
CA ALA A 547 -3.74 4.17 -7.76
C ALA A 547 -5.18 4.65 -8.12
N THR A 548 -5.57 5.85 -7.67
CA THR A 548 -6.93 6.40 -7.85
C THR A 548 -7.37 6.55 -9.30
N MET A 549 -6.43 6.53 -10.24
CA MET A 549 -6.70 6.60 -11.69
C MET A 549 -6.50 5.25 -12.40
N ALA A 550 -6.14 4.18 -11.68
CA ALA A 550 -5.99 2.82 -12.23
C ALA A 550 -6.35 1.76 -11.19
N PRO A 551 -7.64 1.59 -10.88
CA PRO A 551 -8.07 0.66 -9.84
C PRO A 551 -7.82 -0.80 -10.19
N PHE A 552 -7.57 -1.13 -11.44
CA PHE A 552 -7.47 -2.51 -11.92
C PHE A 552 -6.26 -3.27 -11.37
N GLY A 553 -5.14 -2.57 -11.13
CA GLY A 553 -3.91 -3.15 -10.60
C GLY A 553 -3.85 -3.30 -9.09
N VAL A 554 -4.84 -2.79 -8.35
CA VAL A 554 -4.81 -2.71 -6.89
C VAL A 554 -4.56 -4.06 -6.24
N PHE A 555 -5.27 -5.10 -6.66
CA PHE A 555 -5.16 -6.43 -6.04
C PHE A 555 -3.81 -7.08 -6.34
N GLY A 556 -3.35 -7.04 -7.60
CA GLY A 556 -2.05 -7.59 -7.99
C GLY A 556 -0.85 -6.86 -7.37
N ASN A 557 -0.99 -5.55 -7.09
CA ASN A 557 0.09 -4.76 -6.52
C ASN A 557 0.17 -4.79 -4.99
N CYS A 558 -0.94 -5.06 -4.30
CA CYS A 558 -1.02 -4.82 -2.86
C CYS A 558 -1.49 -6.01 -2.04
N TYR A 559 -2.20 -6.97 -2.66
CA TYR A 559 -2.95 -7.97 -1.90
C TYR A 559 -2.70 -9.42 -2.31
N THR A 560 -1.82 -9.67 -3.27
CA THR A 560 -1.38 -11.01 -3.64
C THR A 560 -0.04 -11.37 -3.01
N ASP A 561 0.33 -12.63 -2.98
CA ASP A 561 1.56 -13.10 -2.36
C ASP A 561 2.82 -12.57 -3.05
N ASP A 562 2.74 -12.27 -4.34
CA ASP A 562 3.82 -11.67 -5.11
C ASP A 562 3.73 -10.15 -5.23
N ALA A 563 2.84 -9.52 -4.46
CA ALA A 563 2.79 -8.06 -4.35
C ALA A 563 4.19 -7.51 -4.06
N TYR A 564 4.53 -6.40 -4.72
CA TYR A 564 5.87 -5.79 -4.65
C TYR A 564 7.02 -6.69 -5.17
N GLY A 565 6.71 -7.78 -5.86
CA GLY A 565 7.69 -8.67 -6.46
C GLY A 565 8.55 -9.48 -5.48
N ASN A 566 8.11 -9.63 -4.24
CA ASN A 566 8.87 -10.26 -3.16
C ASN A 566 8.26 -11.56 -2.65
N GLY A 567 7.19 -12.07 -3.25
CA GLY A 567 6.45 -13.20 -2.72
C GLY A 567 6.05 -13.00 -1.25
N ASN A 568 4.94 -13.52 -0.81
CA ASN A 568 4.54 -13.50 0.60
C ASN A 568 4.50 -12.10 1.26
N GLN A 569 4.12 -11.07 0.51
CA GLN A 569 4.05 -9.71 1.03
C GLN A 569 2.62 -9.23 1.27
N ASN A 570 1.63 -10.08 1.09
CA ASN A 570 0.29 -9.69 1.48
C ASN A 570 0.20 -9.55 3.00
N GLU A 571 -0.57 -8.57 3.44
CA GLU A 571 -0.71 -8.25 4.85
C GLU A 571 -1.65 -9.19 5.62
N TYR A 572 -2.07 -10.32 5.01
CA TYR A 572 -3.15 -11.15 5.54
C TYR A 572 -2.72 -12.58 5.91
N GLY A 573 -1.51 -12.98 5.54
CA GLY A 573 -0.94 -14.29 5.89
C GLY A 573 -1.63 -15.48 5.23
N TYR A 574 -2.17 -15.33 4.01
CA TYR A 574 -2.76 -16.45 3.27
C TYR A 574 -2.21 -16.53 1.85
N ASP A 575 -2.25 -17.72 1.27
CA ASP A 575 -1.72 -18.02 -0.05
C ASP A 575 -2.80 -17.77 -1.13
N THR A 576 -2.67 -16.68 -1.87
CA THR A 576 -3.60 -16.29 -2.94
C THR A 576 -3.56 -17.23 -4.14
N THR A 577 -2.55 -18.11 -4.25
CA THR A 577 -2.48 -19.13 -5.29
C THR A 577 -3.40 -20.32 -5.00
N THR A 578 -3.85 -20.46 -3.76
CA THR A 578 -4.76 -21.56 -3.34
C THR A 578 -6.24 -21.20 -3.41
N ILE A 579 -6.57 -19.96 -3.79
CA ILE A 579 -7.95 -19.46 -3.86
C ILE A 579 -8.42 -19.50 -5.31
N ASP A 580 -9.24 -20.49 -5.66
CA ASP A 580 -9.83 -20.59 -6.99
C ASP A 580 -10.92 -19.53 -7.20
N VAL A 581 -10.82 -18.82 -8.31
CA VAL A 581 -11.82 -17.86 -8.79
C VAL A 581 -12.36 -18.35 -10.12
N VAL A 582 -13.68 -18.56 -10.18
CA VAL A 582 -14.39 -18.95 -11.40
C VAL A 582 -15.09 -17.73 -11.96
N TYR A 583 -14.80 -17.39 -13.18
CA TYR A 583 -15.47 -16.32 -13.90
C TYR A 583 -16.11 -16.85 -15.20
N ASN A 584 -17.39 -16.54 -15.39
CA ASN A 584 -18.10 -16.91 -16.61
C ASN A 584 -18.03 -15.74 -17.61
N VAL A 585 -17.21 -15.91 -18.63
CA VAL A 585 -16.96 -14.88 -19.66
C VAL A 585 -17.90 -15.10 -20.83
N GLU A 586 -18.65 -14.08 -21.21
CA GLU A 586 -19.57 -14.11 -22.33
C GLU A 586 -18.83 -14.49 -23.63
N GLY A 587 -19.35 -15.50 -24.34
CA GLY A 587 -18.76 -16.01 -25.59
C GLY A 587 -17.55 -16.93 -25.41
N VAL A 588 -17.01 -17.09 -24.20
CA VAL A 588 -15.86 -17.98 -23.88
C VAL A 588 -16.28 -19.13 -22.97
N GLY A 589 -17.12 -18.87 -21.96
CA GLY A 589 -17.53 -19.81 -20.95
C GLY A 589 -16.81 -19.60 -19.60
N GLU A 590 -16.87 -20.64 -18.76
CA GLU A 590 -16.23 -20.58 -17.44
C GLU A 590 -14.70 -20.73 -17.55
N ILE A 591 -14.01 -19.81 -16.90
CA ILE A 591 -12.55 -19.86 -16.72
C ILE A 591 -12.29 -19.93 -15.22
N THR A 592 -11.57 -20.95 -14.81
CA THR A 592 -11.07 -21.10 -13.45
C THR A 592 -9.58 -20.86 -13.43
N ASP A 593 -9.14 -19.99 -12.54
CA ASP A 593 -7.74 -19.76 -12.20
C ASP A 593 -7.66 -19.28 -10.75
N ASN A 594 -6.47 -19.23 -10.17
CA ASN A 594 -6.32 -18.72 -8.80
C ASN A 594 -6.45 -17.20 -8.73
N LEU A 595 -6.72 -16.69 -7.52
CA LEU A 595 -6.91 -15.26 -7.26
C LEU A 595 -5.70 -14.44 -7.67
N GLN A 596 -4.49 -14.94 -7.41
CA GLN A 596 -3.25 -14.24 -7.75
C GLN A 596 -3.12 -14.05 -9.27
N ASN A 597 -3.37 -15.08 -10.04
CA ASN A 597 -3.32 -15.02 -11.50
C ASN A 597 -4.36 -14.03 -12.06
N TRP A 598 -5.59 -14.06 -11.57
CA TRP A 598 -6.60 -13.09 -11.97
C TRP A 598 -6.22 -11.67 -11.62
N ALA A 599 -5.71 -11.43 -10.40
CA ALA A 599 -5.27 -10.11 -9.95
C ALA A 599 -4.09 -9.59 -10.79
N ASN A 600 -3.12 -10.45 -11.09
CA ASN A 600 -1.96 -10.10 -11.92
C ASN A 600 -2.35 -9.82 -13.38
N TRP A 601 -3.26 -10.61 -13.94
CA TRP A 601 -3.78 -10.36 -15.28
C TRP A 601 -4.54 -9.02 -15.34
N CYS A 602 -5.38 -8.71 -14.37
CA CYS A 602 -6.04 -7.39 -14.26
C CYS A 602 -5.04 -6.23 -14.10
N ASN A 603 -3.84 -6.52 -13.60
CA ASN A 603 -2.72 -5.57 -13.53
C ASN A 603 -1.87 -5.56 -14.81
N SER A 604 -2.41 -6.07 -15.92
CA SER A 604 -1.74 -6.16 -17.23
C SER A 604 -0.41 -6.94 -17.22
N GLN A 605 -0.20 -7.80 -16.24
CA GLN A 605 0.92 -8.72 -16.23
C GLN A 605 0.65 -9.92 -17.15
N ASN A 606 1.71 -10.56 -17.63
CA ASN A 606 1.62 -11.72 -18.49
C ASN A 606 1.21 -12.95 -17.64
N VAL A 607 -0.01 -13.43 -17.84
CA VAL A 607 -0.55 -14.63 -17.18
C VAL A 607 -1.00 -15.61 -18.27
N PRO A 608 -0.15 -16.54 -18.70
CA PRO A 608 -0.41 -17.41 -19.84
C PRO A 608 -1.69 -18.24 -19.71
N SER A 609 -2.03 -18.74 -18.53
CA SER A 609 -3.23 -19.54 -18.26
C SER A 609 -4.54 -18.81 -18.59
N ILE A 610 -4.56 -17.48 -18.43
CA ILE A 610 -5.70 -16.62 -18.74
C ILE A 610 -5.56 -16.03 -20.15
N GLU A 611 -4.37 -15.55 -20.53
CA GLU A 611 -4.14 -14.89 -21.82
C GLU A 611 -4.37 -15.83 -23.02
N GLU A 612 -4.10 -17.12 -22.91
CA GLU A 612 -4.42 -18.10 -23.96
C GLU A 612 -5.90 -18.16 -24.31
N LYS A 613 -6.78 -17.83 -23.34
CA LYS A 613 -8.23 -17.88 -23.49
C LYS A 613 -8.84 -16.50 -23.79
N LEU A 614 -8.34 -15.47 -23.15
CA LEU A 614 -8.90 -14.11 -23.16
C LEU A 614 -8.05 -13.09 -23.91
N GLY A 615 -6.76 -13.35 -24.14
CA GLY A 615 -5.84 -12.33 -24.59
C GLY A 615 -5.41 -11.40 -23.47
N LYS A 616 -4.84 -10.24 -23.82
CA LYS A 616 -4.32 -9.30 -22.84
C LYS A 616 -5.43 -8.45 -22.22
N PHE A 617 -5.37 -8.23 -20.93
CA PHE A 617 -6.30 -7.35 -20.20
C PHE A 617 -6.35 -5.94 -20.79
N ALA A 618 -5.19 -5.40 -21.20
CA ALA A 618 -5.07 -4.08 -21.80
C ALA A 618 -5.85 -3.90 -23.12
N ASP A 619 -6.22 -5.00 -23.82
CA ASP A 619 -6.94 -4.93 -25.09
C ASP A 619 -8.47 -4.73 -24.90
N TYR A 620 -8.97 -4.87 -23.66
CA TYR A 620 -10.38 -4.71 -23.37
C TYR A 620 -10.78 -3.24 -23.13
N THR A 621 -12.05 -2.93 -23.35
CA THR A 621 -12.64 -1.64 -22.96
C THR A 621 -12.63 -1.46 -21.44
N TYR A 622 -12.67 -0.24 -20.94
CA TYR A 622 -12.70 0.04 -19.51
C TYR A 622 -13.90 -0.61 -18.81
N ASP A 623 -15.08 -0.64 -19.45
CA ASP A 623 -16.26 -1.32 -18.90
C ASP A 623 -16.06 -2.83 -18.77
N THR A 624 -15.40 -3.47 -19.73
CA THR A 624 -15.08 -4.91 -19.64
C THR A 624 -14.02 -5.17 -18.58
N ARG A 625 -12.97 -4.33 -18.51
CA ARG A 625 -11.97 -4.40 -17.45
C ARG A 625 -12.60 -4.26 -16.06
N LEU A 626 -13.57 -3.34 -15.92
CA LEU A 626 -14.30 -3.15 -14.68
C LEU A 626 -15.01 -4.42 -14.22
N GLN A 627 -15.66 -5.16 -15.13
CA GLN A 627 -16.33 -6.41 -14.78
C GLN A 627 -15.37 -7.47 -14.23
N PHE A 628 -14.18 -7.62 -14.83
CA PHE A 628 -13.16 -8.52 -14.32
C PHE A 628 -12.64 -8.06 -12.95
N ALA A 629 -12.29 -6.77 -12.81
CA ALA A 629 -11.77 -6.23 -11.56
C ALA A 629 -12.77 -6.34 -10.39
N THR A 630 -14.06 -6.14 -10.65
CA THR A 630 -15.11 -6.33 -9.63
C THR A 630 -15.28 -7.79 -9.22
N ALA A 631 -15.10 -8.72 -10.13
CA ALA A 631 -15.10 -10.15 -9.79
C ALA A 631 -13.91 -10.52 -8.90
N VAL A 632 -12.72 -9.99 -9.18
CA VAL A 632 -11.52 -10.15 -8.32
C VAL A 632 -11.75 -9.55 -6.95
N GLU A 633 -12.30 -8.32 -6.87
CA GLU A 633 -12.65 -7.69 -5.58
C GLU A 633 -13.63 -8.58 -4.79
N GLY A 634 -14.67 -9.08 -5.44
CA GLY A 634 -15.65 -9.94 -4.81
C GLY A 634 -15.05 -11.23 -4.26
N ALA A 635 -14.19 -11.89 -5.02
CA ALA A 635 -13.51 -13.11 -4.58
C ALA A 635 -12.59 -12.84 -3.39
N PHE A 636 -11.81 -11.75 -3.45
CA PHE A 636 -10.94 -11.34 -2.37
C PHE A 636 -11.73 -11.02 -1.08
N MET A 637 -12.76 -10.18 -1.20
CA MET A 637 -13.57 -9.78 -0.04
C MET A 637 -14.34 -10.95 0.58
N ASN A 638 -14.73 -11.94 -0.20
CA ASN A 638 -15.45 -13.12 0.28
C ASN A 638 -14.58 -14.06 1.15
N TRP A 639 -13.28 -13.88 1.14
CA TRP A 639 -12.36 -14.51 2.09
C TRP A 639 -12.35 -13.85 3.46
N TYR A 640 -12.87 -12.60 3.54
CA TYR A 640 -12.85 -11.77 4.74
C TYR A 640 -11.45 -11.59 5.37
N PRO A 641 -10.40 -11.32 4.59
CA PRO A 641 -9.08 -11.06 5.13
C PRO A 641 -9.04 -9.69 5.82
N CYS A 642 -9.99 -8.85 5.47
CA CYS A 642 -10.23 -7.56 6.11
C CYS A 642 -11.72 -7.21 6.13
N SER A 643 -12.05 -6.22 6.91
CA SER A 643 -13.37 -5.60 6.96
C SER A 643 -13.22 -4.10 6.75
N SER A 644 -13.61 -3.62 5.56
CA SER A 644 -13.65 -2.19 5.27
C SER A 644 -14.68 -1.50 6.15
N ILE A 645 -14.39 -0.29 6.62
CA ILE A 645 -15.21 0.42 7.62
C ILE A 645 -15.70 1.75 7.08
N TYR A 646 -14.77 2.62 6.65
CA TYR A 646 -15.15 3.94 6.11
C TYR A 646 -14.13 4.45 5.09
N TYR A 647 -14.61 5.32 4.19
CA TYR A 647 -13.79 6.11 3.31
C TYR A 647 -13.44 7.44 3.99
N ARG A 648 -12.16 7.82 3.95
CA ARG A 648 -11.69 9.02 4.64
C ARG A 648 -12.03 10.27 3.85
N ASN A 649 -13.11 10.95 4.24
CA ASN A 649 -13.37 12.34 3.88
C ASN A 649 -12.90 13.24 5.02
N SER A 650 -12.54 14.46 4.70
CA SER A 650 -12.15 15.47 5.69
C SER A 650 -13.19 16.56 5.81
N ALA A 651 -13.35 17.07 7.02
CA ALA A 651 -13.99 18.36 7.27
C ALA A 651 -12.97 19.27 7.91
N SER A 652 -12.87 20.49 7.46
CA SER A 652 -11.96 21.51 8.00
C SER A 652 -12.66 22.85 8.08
N MET A 653 -12.08 23.78 8.83
CA MET A 653 -12.52 25.17 8.82
C MET A 653 -11.33 26.08 8.55
N ASN A 654 -11.56 27.05 7.67
CA ASN A 654 -10.59 28.10 7.41
C ASN A 654 -10.91 29.35 8.24
N SER A 655 -9.88 30.03 8.70
CA SER A 655 -10.02 31.29 9.44
C SER A 655 -10.62 32.39 8.53
N GLN A 656 -11.23 33.38 9.16
CA GLN A 656 -11.74 34.56 8.45
C GLN A 656 -10.64 35.37 7.77
N LYS A 657 -9.37 35.14 8.11
CA LYS A 657 -8.20 35.75 7.49
C LYS A 657 -8.03 35.32 6.04
N VAL A 658 -8.27 34.06 5.75
CA VAL A 658 -8.01 33.46 4.45
C VAL A 658 -9.28 33.25 3.64
N ASN A 659 -9.14 33.24 2.32
CA ASN A 659 -10.21 32.90 1.39
C ASN A 659 -9.73 31.77 0.48
N THR A 660 -10.40 30.62 0.57
CA THR A 660 -10.11 29.44 -0.24
C THR A 660 -11.02 29.46 -1.44
N VAL A 661 -10.46 29.69 -2.62
CA VAL A 661 -11.23 29.78 -3.89
C VAL A 661 -11.61 28.38 -4.40
N VAL A 662 -10.75 27.39 -4.17
CA VAL A 662 -10.97 26.00 -4.54
C VAL A 662 -10.98 25.16 -3.28
N ASP A 663 -12.13 24.57 -2.97
CA ASP A 663 -12.32 23.77 -1.75
C ASP A 663 -11.68 22.39 -1.81
N THR A 664 -11.37 21.94 -3.01
CA THR A 664 -10.81 20.61 -3.27
C THR A 664 -9.29 20.69 -3.45
N TYR A 665 -8.57 19.80 -2.79
CA TYR A 665 -7.16 19.55 -3.07
C TYR A 665 -6.99 18.16 -3.67
N VAL A 666 -6.53 18.09 -4.93
CA VAL A 666 -6.26 16.83 -5.61
C VAL A 666 -4.77 16.53 -5.49
N THR A 667 -4.42 15.75 -4.50
CA THR A 667 -3.03 15.42 -4.15
C THR A 667 -2.23 14.86 -5.33
N LEU A 668 -2.88 14.04 -6.15
CA LEU A 668 -2.26 13.34 -7.27
C LEU A 668 -1.64 14.29 -8.31
N ILE A 669 -2.26 15.45 -8.52
CA ILE A 669 -1.82 16.46 -9.49
C ILE A 669 -1.46 17.80 -8.86
N GLY A 670 -1.53 17.91 -7.53
CA GLY A 670 -1.23 19.14 -6.81
C GLY A 670 -2.18 20.29 -7.11
N PHE A 671 -3.45 19.99 -7.46
CA PHE A 671 -4.44 21.03 -7.80
C PHE A 671 -5.20 21.48 -6.57
N GLY A 672 -5.36 22.79 -6.41
CA GLY A 672 -6.18 23.38 -5.33
C GLY A 672 -5.39 23.76 -4.07
N GLY A 673 -6.07 23.85 -2.94
CA GLY A 673 -5.47 24.22 -1.66
C GLY A 673 -4.79 25.58 -1.70
N ILE A 674 -3.57 25.65 -1.19
CA ILE A 674 -2.75 26.87 -1.10
C ILE A 674 -2.46 27.52 -2.47
N GLN A 675 -2.58 26.75 -3.55
CA GLN A 675 -2.35 27.27 -4.91
C GLN A 675 -3.25 28.46 -5.23
N TYR A 676 -4.52 28.40 -4.83
CA TYR A 676 -5.51 29.42 -5.14
C TYR A 676 -5.98 30.20 -3.89
N MET A 677 -5.33 29.99 -2.75
CA MET A 677 -5.70 30.69 -1.52
C MET A 677 -5.37 32.18 -1.65
N THR A 678 -6.30 33.02 -1.22
CA THR A 678 -6.14 34.48 -1.13
C THR A 678 -6.40 34.95 0.30
N TYR A 679 -6.20 36.23 0.56
CA TYR A 679 -6.30 36.80 1.91
C TYR A 679 -7.36 37.89 1.96
N ASN A 680 -8.18 37.85 3.01
CA ASN A 680 -9.13 38.92 3.35
C ASN A 680 -8.45 40.04 4.17
N TYR A 681 -7.36 39.69 4.88
CA TYR A 681 -6.60 40.59 5.74
C TYR A 681 -5.10 40.29 5.55
N ASP A 682 -4.27 41.32 5.56
CA ASP A 682 -2.84 41.13 5.79
C ASP A 682 -2.56 40.83 7.28
N ASP A 683 -1.30 40.55 7.65
CA ASP A 683 -0.96 40.17 9.02
C ASP A 683 -1.21 41.27 10.05
N ALA A 684 -1.01 42.53 9.68
CA ALA A 684 -1.25 43.66 10.55
C ALA A 684 -2.73 43.95 10.73
N GLU A 685 -3.48 43.91 9.64
CA GLU A 685 -4.95 44.05 9.63
C GLU A 685 -5.60 42.91 10.43
N TRP A 686 -5.10 41.69 10.28
CA TRP A 686 -5.60 40.54 11.05
C TRP A 686 -5.34 40.67 12.53
N ALA A 687 -4.13 41.05 12.92
CA ALA A 687 -3.78 41.30 14.32
C ALA A 687 -4.66 42.38 14.98
N ASP A 688 -4.94 43.45 14.25
CA ASP A 688 -5.88 44.50 14.71
C ASP A 688 -7.33 43.98 14.78
N TYR A 689 -7.75 43.25 13.78
CA TYR A 689 -9.10 42.69 13.73
C TYR A 689 -9.38 41.75 14.91
N ILE A 690 -8.52 40.78 15.19
CA ILE A 690 -8.69 39.84 16.32
C ILE A 690 -8.58 40.51 17.68
N ALA A 691 -7.78 41.58 17.80
CA ALA A 691 -7.67 42.35 19.05
C ALA A 691 -8.96 43.12 19.38
N ASN A 692 -9.77 43.48 18.37
CA ASN A 692 -10.93 44.35 18.53
C ASN A 692 -12.28 43.62 18.29
N ASN A 693 -12.26 42.36 17.84
CA ASN A 693 -13.47 41.62 17.51
C ASN A 693 -13.43 40.20 18.12
N THR A 694 -14.60 39.64 18.39
CA THR A 694 -14.76 38.24 18.69
C THR A 694 -15.00 37.51 17.37
N LEU A 695 -14.21 36.46 17.12
CA LEU A 695 -14.40 35.63 15.93
C LEU A 695 -15.64 34.73 16.12
N GLU A 696 -16.50 34.69 15.14
CA GLU A 696 -17.69 33.83 15.07
C GLU A 696 -17.56 32.87 13.88
N TYR A 697 -17.57 31.59 14.16
CA TYR A 697 -17.44 30.54 13.18
C TYR A 697 -18.70 29.68 13.06
#